data_842f842503b7363216e7121fe642f240
#
_entry.id   842f842503b7363216e7121fe642f240
#
_cell.length_a   1.000
_cell.length_b   1.000
_cell.length_c   1.000
_cell.angle_alpha   90.00
_cell.angle_beta   90.00
_cell.angle_gamma   90.00
#
_symmetry.space_group_name_H-M   'P 1'
#
loop_
_entity.id
_entity.type
_entity.pdbx_description
1 polymer ?
#
loop_
_entity_poly.entity_id
_entity_poly.type
_entity_poly.pdbx_seq_one_letter_code
_entity_poly.pdbx_strand_id
1 'polypeptide(L)'
;MRWLRFWYHVMGGCFVALSQAWALPSQSLESIEYLTHQGVAAVEIGFAEPVQYLSSFPLESGATLQIFIGPRAEVDPEVDKLPYTQAMRAPRSKEVPLTQITFRIDDTGNSSVIVDFEKVVHFGVSAGRSANTLIISLPDLKVTQSVQLKNTDVIAVNESKAFKLLVLGRKALKQGNNKSAIRIFTKMLGLPPGPERQEAMELLGVARERNGQKAHAKTMYREYLKQYPKSEGASRVKQRLKDLLHAQLKPRAQLKSKKTRDKKTSSRIYGSFSQYYYRGQNDIENVGSSVDQSMLLNLLSVNWRIRSADYDVRNFVYASQNHDYVSDTGKALTLQTAYSQFKNSRWGFTGRIGRQSSSGGGVLGKFDGLRGSYDITNKISVNAVMGYPVNYSDKRSIQSEKPFFGIGAELDGEGKDVDILPYYIRQEVDGIVDREAIGSEFRYFHPLGNFYALLDYDIAYDDLNMYLFRGQYNWRKNTIFNLNFDVRNSPLLYTTNALIGRTDASTIEELLDLKSEDRIYELAENRVGISKTLSLGVSHTFNSQYQLNGDLTIARQEYVIDDVTPGFLTSESEEQIYLSGQLIANKWINERDISVLGVRLSQTGSYKELSLTGSNRLPLRSKWKFDTRMRVDLRQNDSGEDLTRFRPSVRWNFHQNQTMYYEAELGVEWWRYGGDSNNPDFQRIFANLGYRWNF
;
A
#
# COMPACT_ATOMS: atom_id res chain seq x y z
N MET A 1 44.46 -25.24 22.22
CA MET A 1 43.48 -25.69 21.20
C MET A 1 42.01 -25.45 21.58
N ARG A 2 41.64 -25.29 22.84
CA ARG A 2 40.24 -24.96 23.24
C ARG A 2 39.85 -23.47 22.97
N TRP A 3 40.79 -22.54 22.99
CA TRP A 3 40.57 -21.13 22.72
C TRP A 3 40.27 -20.78 21.24
N LEU A 4 40.81 -21.56 20.29
CA LEU A 4 40.52 -21.37 18.88
C LEU A 4 39.10 -21.86 18.48
N ARG A 5 38.51 -22.83 19.18
CA ARG A 5 37.15 -23.28 18.93
C ARG A 5 36.09 -22.30 19.46
N PHE A 6 36.37 -21.61 20.58
CA PHE A 6 35.48 -20.58 21.13
C PHE A 6 35.36 -19.38 20.19
N TRP A 7 36.51 -18.96 19.61
CA TRP A 7 36.51 -17.87 18.62
C TRP A 7 35.81 -18.26 17.30
N TYR A 8 35.84 -19.52 16.90
CA TYR A 8 35.19 -20.00 15.69
C TYR A 8 33.65 -20.01 15.83
N HIS A 9 33.09 -20.27 17.00
CA HIS A 9 31.65 -20.29 17.23
C HIS A 9 31.10 -18.85 17.46
N VAL A 10 31.82 -18.00 18.16
CA VAL A 10 31.45 -16.58 18.35
C VAL A 10 31.62 -15.80 17.05
N MET A 11 32.66 -16.08 16.25
CA MET A 11 32.83 -15.43 14.95
C MET A 11 31.92 -16.05 13.88
N GLY A 12 31.59 -17.31 13.93
CA GLY A 12 30.68 -17.97 13.00
C GLY A 12 29.24 -17.46 13.15
N GLY A 13 28.75 -17.31 14.35
CA GLY A 13 27.43 -16.71 14.62
C GLY A 13 27.37 -15.21 14.28
N CYS A 14 28.44 -14.46 14.54
CA CYS A 14 28.54 -13.06 14.15
C CYS A 14 28.76 -12.85 12.63
N PHE A 15 29.42 -13.78 11.91
CA PHE A 15 29.66 -13.62 10.48
C PHE A 15 28.44 -13.93 9.61
N VAL A 16 27.54 -14.79 10.04
CA VAL A 16 26.24 -14.99 9.35
C VAL A 16 25.30 -13.81 9.60
N ALA A 17 25.38 -13.16 10.76
CA ALA A 17 24.62 -11.92 11.07
C ALA A 17 25.21 -10.67 10.37
N LEU A 18 26.49 -10.66 9.97
CA LEU A 18 27.14 -9.49 9.36
C LEU A 18 27.02 -9.43 7.83
N SER A 19 26.53 -10.48 7.17
CA SER A 19 26.35 -10.46 5.71
C SER A 19 24.93 -10.08 5.26
N GLN A 20 23.95 -10.00 6.15
CA GLN A 20 22.70 -9.33 5.87
C GLN A 20 22.93 -7.82 6.04
N ALA A 21 23.45 -7.18 4.98
CA ALA A 21 23.41 -5.74 4.86
C ALA A 21 21.99 -5.29 5.24
N TRP A 22 21.87 -4.41 6.23
CA TRP A 22 20.63 -3.81 6.71
C TRP A 22 19.85 -3.27 5.52
N ALA A 23 19.07 -4.14 4.88
CA ALA A 23 18.17 -3.72 3.83
C ALA A 23 17.09 -2.91 4.53
N LEU A 24 17.18 -1.59 4.40
CA LEU A 24 16.04 -0.73 4.76
C LEU A 24 14.82 -1.34 4.09
N PRO A 25 13.69 -1.49 4.80
CA PRO A 25 12.47 -2.01 4.21
C PRO A 25 12.22 -1.27 2.90
N SER A 26 11.84 -2.00 1.86
CA SER A 26 11.45 -1.40 0.60
C SER A 26 10.45 -0.29 0.88
N GLN A 27 10.56 0.82 0.17
CA GLN A 27 9.67 1.95 0.40
C GLN A 27 8.22 1.50 0.41
N SER A 28 7.51 1.79 1.50
CA SER A 28 6.13 1.37 1.63
C SER A 28 5.16 2.42 1.12
N LEU A 29 5.38 3.73 1.38
CA LEU A 29 4.53 4.81 0.86
C LEU A 29 5.10 5.40 -0.43
N GLU A 30 4.31 5.39 -1.50
CA GLU A 30 4.67 5.98 -2.79
C GLU A 30 3.87 7.24 -3.11
N SER A 31 2.58 7.29 -2.76
CA SER A 31 1.72 8.42 -3.11
C SER A 31 0.58 8.68 -2.14
N ILE A 32 0.15 9.93 -2.11
CA ILE A 32 -1.10 10.39 -1.50
C ILE A 32 -1.84 11.19 -2.54
N GLU A 33 -3.06 10.76 -2.91
CA GLU A 33 -3.88 11.43 -3.89
C GLU A 33 -5.28 11.73 -3.34
N TYR A 34 -5.82 12.90 -3.71
CA TYR A 34 -7.21 13.23 -3.45
C TYR A 34 -8.04 12.91 -4.66
N LEU A 35 -9.09 12.14 -4.45
CA LEU A 35 -10.01 11.73 -5.51
C LEU A 35 -11.46 11.82 -5.03
N THR A 36 -12.39 11.58 -5.93
CA THR A 36 -13.79 11.40 -5.59
C THR A 36 -14.11 9.92 -5.76
N HIS A 37 -14.43 9.27 -4.66
CA HIS A 37 -14.86 7.87 -4.65
C HIS A 37 -16.31 7.79 -4.27
N GLN A 38 -17.15 7.15 -5.11
CA GLN A 38 -18.60 7.04 -4.90
C GLN A 38 -19.31 8.38 -4.61
N GLY A 39 -18.80 9.48 -5.18
CA GLY A 39 -19.40 10.82 -5.03
C GLY A 39 -19.00 11.59 -3.78
N VAL A 40 -18.14 11.03 -2.92
CA VAL A 40 -17.58 11.68 -1.74
C VAL A 40 -16.09 11.96 -1.91
N ALA A 41 -15.53 12.87 -1.12
CA ALA A 41 -14.10 13.08 -1.08
C ALA A 41 -13.39 11.83 -0.56
N ALA A 42 -12.27 11.49 -1.16
CA ALA A 42 -11.47 10.37 -0.71
C ALA A 42 -9.97 10.66 -0.83
N VAL A 43 -9.19 9.94 -0.05
CA VAL A 43 -7.73 9.92 -0.07
C VAL A 43 -7.31 8.54 -0.55
N GLU A 44 -6.56 8.48 -1.65
CA GLU A 44 -5.90 7.26 -2.10
C GLU A 44 -4.46 7.27 -1.62
N ILE A 45 -4.05 6.21 -0.97
CA ILE A 45 -2.68 5.97 -0.50
C ILE A 45 -2.09 4.89 -1.39
N GLY A 46 -1.02 5.23 -2.11
CA GLY A 46 -0.27 4.28 -2.94
C GLY A 46 0.98 3.79 -2.22
N PHE A 47 1.25 2.50 -2.37
CA PHE A 47 2.40 1.78 -1.83
C PHE A 47 3.27 1.26 -2.98
N ALA A 48 4.55 1.08 -2.72
CA ALA A 48 5.48 0.50 -3.69
C ALA A 48 5.22 -1.00 -3.93
N GLU A 49 4.69 -1.69 -2.92
CA GLU A 49 4.40 -3.11 -2.94
C GLU A 49 2.91 -3.38 -2.67
N PRO A 50 2.37 -4.55 -3.07
CA PRO A 50 1.01 -4.94 -2.77
C PRO A 50 0.74 -5.01 -1.27
N VAL A 51 -0.33 -4.38 -0.82
CA VAL A 51 -0.76 -4.36 0.58
C VAL A 51 -2.14 -4.97 0.75
N GLN A 52 -2.34 -5.69 1.84
CA GLN A 52 -3.64 -6.19 2.25
C GLN A 52 -4.17 -5.31 3.39
N TYR A 53 -5.37 -4.76 3.24
CA TYR A 53 -6.08 -4.13 4.36
C TYR A 53 -6.53 -5.20 5.34
N LEU A 54 -6.16 -5.09 6.60
CA LEU A 54 -6.54 -6.02 7.66
C LEU A 54 -7.66 -5.47 8.52
N SER A 55 -7.51 -4.26 9.01
CA SER A 55 -8.50 -3.56 9.83
C SER A 55 -8.14 -2.09 9.98
N SER A 56 -9.05 -1.31 10.55
CA SER A 56 -8.77 0.08 10.91
C SER A 56 -9.42 0.45 12.24
N PHE A 57 -8.80 1.39 12.96
CA PHE A 57 -9.31 1.87 14.22
C PHE A 57 -8.99 3.36 14.43
N PRO A 58 -9.94 4.19 14.94
CA PRO A 58 -11.36 3.88 15.14
C PRO A 58 -12.10 3.58 13.82
N LEU A 59 -13.31 2.99 13.92
CA LEU A 59 -13.99 2.45 12.73
C LEU A 59 -14.65 3.53 11.85
N GLU A 60 -15.24 4.57 12.47
CA GLU A 60 -16.11 5.52 11.75
C GLU A 60 -15.65 6.98 11.81
N SER A 61 -14.97 7.40 12.88
CA SER A 61 -14.56 8.80 13.05
C SER A 61 -13.41 8.99 14.04
N GLY A 62 -12.56 9.98 13.76
CA GLY A 62 -11.44 10.35 14.62
C GLY A 62 -10.59 11.48 14.05
N ALA A 63 -9.69 12.02 14.84
CA ALA A 63 -8.62 12.92 14.38
C ALA A 63 -7.35 12.14 13.99
N THR A 64 -7.24 10.90 14.44
CA THR A 64 -6.19 9.95 14.05
C THR A 64 -6.88 8.63 13.69
N LEU A 65 -6.50 8.06 12.57
CA LEU A 65 -6.93 6.77 12.07
C LEU A 65 -5.70 5.87 11.95
N GLN A 66 -5.73 4.70 12.56
CA GLN A 66 -4.71 3.66 12.37
C GLN A 66 -5.28 2.54 11.50
N ILE A 67 -4.59 2.21 10.42
CA ILE A 67 -4.94 1.16 9.47
C ILE A 67 -3.88 0.07 9.60
N PHE A 68 -4.30 -1.14 9.87
CA PHE A 68 -3.43 -2.32 9.92
C PHE A 68 -3.39 -2.96 8.55
N ILE A 69 -2.18 -3.27 8.09
CA ILE A 69 -1.96 -3.84 6.75
C ILE A 69 -1.06 -5.07 6.83
N GLY A 70 -1.25 -5.98 5.88
CA GLY A 70 -0.42 -7.17 5.65
C GLY A 70 0.23 -7.17 4.25
N PRO A 71 1.13 -8.11 3.94
CA PRO A 71 1.63 -9.12 4.86
C PRO A 71 2.45 -8.49 5.99
N ARG A 72 2.49 -9.16 7.10
CA ARG A 72 3.46 -8.83 8.13
C ARG A 72 4.85 -9.04 7.56
N ALA A 73 5.76 -8.10 7.83
CA ALA A 73 7.17 -8.36 7.55
C ALA A 73 7.55 -9.65 8.31
N GLU A 74 8.15 -10.63 7.61
CA GLU A 74 8.79 -11.75 8.28
C GLU A 74 9.86 -11.14 9.17
N VAL A 75 9.60 -11.13 10.47
CA VAL A 75 10.57 -10.68 11.46
C VAL A 75 11.32 -11.94 11.83
N ASP A 76 12.52 -12.07 11.34
CA ASP A 76 13.49 -12.93 11.96
C ASP A 76 13.68 -12.42 13.40
N PRO A 77 13.29 -13.20 14.41
CA PRO A 77 13.40 -12.75 15.80
C PRO A 77 14.85 -12.46 16.23
N GLU A 78 15.84 -12.98 15.52
CA GLU A 78 17.27 -12.79 15.82
C GLU A 78 17.82 -11.50 15.16
N VAL A 79 17.15 -10.97 14.15
CA VAL A 79 17.53 -9.69 13.55
C VAL A 79 16.69 -8.58 14.15
N ASP A 80 17.27 -7.80 15.03
CA ASP A 80 16.68 -6.57 15.60
C ASP A 80 16.44 -5.55 14.48
N LYS A 81 15.34 -5.74 13.73
CA LYS A 81 14.92 -4.77 12.73
C LYS A 81 14.53 -3.50 13.47
N LEU A 82 15.29 -2.46 13.28
CA LEU A 82 14.93 -1.13 13.78
C LEU A 82 13.49 -0.81 13.37
N PRO A 83 12.65 -0.36 14.29
CA PRO A 83 11.30 0.04 13.96
C PRO A 83 11.35 1.09 12.85
N TYR A 84 10.83 0.72 11.69
CA TYR A 84 10.87 1.58 10.52
C TYR A 84 9.67 2.52 10.53
N THR A 85 9.93 3.79 10.27
CA THR A 85 8.87 4.80 10.14
C THR A 85 9.12 5.65 8.91
N GLN A 86 8.20 5.60 7.97
CA GLN A 86 8.17 6.50 6.82
C GLN A 86 6.94 7.40 6.94
N ALA A 87 7.12 8.69 6.83
CA ALA A 87 5.98 9.59 6.85
C ALA A 87 5.99 10.49 5.61
N MET A 88 4.81 10.67 5.05
CA MET A 88 4.58 11.51 3.89
C MET A 88 3.56 12.59 4.24
N ARG A 89 3.91 13.83 3.91
CA ARG A 89 2.99 14.94 4.06
C ARG A 89 1.88 14.85 3.03
N ALA A 90 0.66 15.05 3.48
CA ALA A 90 -0.48 15.16 2.58
C ALA A 90 -0.36 16.42 1.68
N PRO A 91 -0.69 16.33 0.40
CA PRO A 91 -0.81 17.51 -0.46
C PRO A 91 -1.80 18.50 0.15
N ARG A 92 -1.49 19.81 0.11
CA ARG A 92 -2.38 20.84 0.67
C ARG A 92 -3.74 20.81 -0.03
N SER A 93 -4.81 20.69 0.73
CA SER A 93 -6.19 20.79 0.28
C SER A 93 -6.95 21.73 1.19
N LYS A 94 -7.86 22.53 0.62
CA LYS A 94 -8.80 23.34 1.40
C LYS A 94 -10.00 22.52 1.88
N GLU A 95 -10.24 21.38 1.26
CA GLU A 95 -11.43 20.55 1.45
C GLU A 95 -11.14 19.36 2.36
N VAL A 96 -9.96 18.73 2.23
CA VAL A 96 -9.56 17.56 3.00
C VAL A 96 -8.60 17.97 4.10
N PRO A 97 -8.99 17.87 5.39
CA PRO A 97 -8.18 18.29 6.53
C PRO A 97 -7.14 17.24 6.92
N LEU A 98 -6.43 16.68 5.95
CA LEU A 98 -5.40 15.68 6.14
C LEU A 98 -4.05 16.36 6.37
N THR A 99 -3.37 15.99 7.45
CA THR A 99 -2.07 16.55 7.84
C THR A 99 -0.93 15.69 7.32
N GLN A 100 -0.97 14.41 7.63
CA GLN A 100 0.16 13.49 7.41
C GLN A 100 -0.35 12.06 7.34
N ILE A 101 0.38 11.24 6.57
CA ILE A 101 0.29 9.78 6.60
C ILE A 101 1.63 9.23 7.01
N THR A 102 1.63 8.32 7.98
CA THR A 102 2.83 7.67 8.50
C THR A 102 2.68 6.17 8.37
N PHE A 103 3.53 5.54 7.57
CA PHE A 103 3.70 4.10 7.56
C PHE A 103 4.70 3.69 8.65
N ARG A 104 4.41 2.61 9.33
CA ARG A 104 5.23 2.11 10.44
C ARG A 104 5.24 0.59 10.44
N ILE A 105 6.43 0.04 10.66
CA ILE A 105 6.63 -1.35 11.07
C ILE A 105 7.06 -1.29 12.54
N ASP A 106 6.35 -2.00 13.40
CA ASP A 106 6.71 -2.09 14.81
C ASP A 106 7.77 -3.19 15.04
N ASP A 107 8.27 -3.28 16.26
CA ASP A 107 9.26 -4.28 16.69
C ASP A 107 8.75 -5.72 16.73
N THR A 108 7.47 -5.93 16.50
CA THR A 108 6.86 -7.26 16.31
C THR A 108 6.59 -7.58 14.82
N GLY A 109 7.02 -6.71 13.90
CA GLY A 109 6.83 -6.86 12.46
C GLY A 109 5.44 -6.46 11.95
N ASN A 110 4.56 -5.93 12.80
CA ASN A 110 3.25 -5.48 12.37
C ASN A 110 3.37 -4.17 11.59
N SER A 111 2.76 -4.15 10.41
CA SER A 111 2.72 -2.96 9.57
C SER A 111 1.43 -2.18 9.78
N SER A 112 1.55 -0.87 9.93
CA SER A 112 0.40 0.02 10.08
C SER A 112 0.60 1.36 9.38
N VAL A 113 -0.52 1.94 8.95
CA VAL A 113 -0.59 3.29 8.39
C VAL A 113 -1.35 4.17 9.36
N ILE A 114 -0.73 5.22 9.83
CA ILE A 114 -1.34 6.19 10.73
C ILE A 114 -1.67 7.44 9.91
N VAL A 115 -2.92 7.84 9.94
CA VAL A 115 -3.47 8.98 9.21
C VAL A 115 -3.90 10.03 10.21
N ASP A 116 -3.23 11.19 10.20
CA ASP A 116 -3.51 12.30 11.10
C ASP A 116 -4.32 13.39 10.38
N PHE A 117 -5.45 13.78 10.96
CA PHE A 117 -6.32 14.86 10.51
C PHE A 117 -6.20 16.09 11.42
N GLU A 118 -6.42 17.28 10.88
CA GLU A 118 -6.44 18.53 11.66
C GLU A 118 -7.59 18.57 12.69
N LYS A 119 -8.67 17.88 12.39
CA LYS A 119 -9.90 17.79 13.21
C LYS A 119 -10.51 16.40 13.10
N VAL A 120 -11.47 16.10 13.97
CA VAL A 120 -12.26 14.87 13.87
C VAL A 120 -13.04 14.87 12.57
N VAL A 121 -12.95 13.79 11.80
CA VAL A 121 -13.66 13.53 10.54
C VAL A 121 -14.29 12.15 10.57
N HIS A 122 -15.39 11.97 9.84
CA HIS A 122 -15.91 10.64 9.55
C HIS A 122 -15.19 10.06 8.35
N PHE A 123 -14.90 8.78 8.39
CA PHE A 123 -14.18 8.08 7.33
C PHE A 123 -14.63 6.62 7.20
N GLY A 124 -14.36 6.05 6.04
CA GLY A 124 -14.40 4.62 5.79
C GLY A 124 -13.15 4.20 5.06
N VAL A 125 -12.60 3.03 5.38
CA VAL A 125 -11.38 2.49 4.77
C VAL A 125 -11.72 1.28 3.92
N SER A 126 -11.14 1.22 2.74
CA SER A 126 -11.26 0.07 1.83
C SER A 126 -9.96 -0.14 1.04
N ALA A 127 -9.78 -1.33 0.50
CA ALA A 127 -8.75 -1.55 -0.51
C ALA A 127 -9.03 -0.68 -1.75
N GLY A 128 -7.98 -0.22 -2.42
CA GLY A 128 -8.07 0.46 -3.70
C GLY A 128 -8.24 -0.52 -4.86
N ARG A 129 -8.37 0.00 -6.09
CA ARG A 129 -8.48 -0.84 -7.29
C ARG A 129 -7.17 -1.57 -7.64
N SER A 130 -6.07 -1.03 -7.24
CA SER A 130 -4.76 -1.66 -7.41
C SER A 130 -4.39 -2.39 -6.12
N ALA A 131 -3.70 -3.53 -6.23
CA ALA A 131 -3.24 -4.31 -5.07
C ALA A 131 -2.33 -3.53 -4.12
N ASN A 132 -1.76 -2.41 -4.59
CA ASN A 132 -0.88 -1.54 -3.83
C ASN A 132 -1.53 -0.21 -3.42
N THR A 133 -2.86 -0.13 -3.34
CA THR A 133 -3.55 1.10 -2.93
C THR A 133 -4.60 0.86 -1.84
N LEU A 134 -4.77 1.87 -0.98
CA LEU A 134 -5.86 1.96 0.00
C LEU A 134 -6.66 3.24 -0.24
N ILE A 135 -7.96 3.20 0.00
CA ILE A 135 -8.86 4.33 -0.13
C ILE A 135 -9.46 4.68 1.23
N ILE A 136 -9.34 5.94 1.62
CA ILE A 136 -10.04 6.51 2.77
C ILE A 136 -11.12 7.43 2.24
N SER A 137 -12.37 7.03 2.32
CA SER A 137 -13.53 7.85 1.97
C SER A 137 -13.89 8.78 3.12
N LEU A 138 -14.28 10.04 2.80
CA LEU A 138 -14.61 11.10 3.77
C LEU A 138 -16.03 11.60 3.49
N PRO A 139 -17.07 10.93 4.02
CA PRO A 139 -18.47 11.15 3.62
C PRO A 139 -19.00 12.55 3.91
N ASP A 140 -18.50 13.22 4.96
CA ASP A 140 -18.96 14.57 5.33
C ASP A 140 -18.39 15.67 4.44
N LEU A 141 -17.37 15.36 3.64
CA LEU A 141 -16.69 16.36 2.81
C LEU A 141 -17.26 16.35 1.39
N LYS A 142 -18.04 17.39 1.06
CA LYS A 142 -18.55 17.60 -0.30
C LYS A 142 -17.44 18.18 -1.18
N VAL A 143 -17.11 17.49 -2.26
CA VAL A 143 -16.13 17.98 -3.24
C VAL A 143 -16.75 19.06 -4.10
N THR A 144 -16.25 20.29 -3.99
CA THR A 144 -16.51 21.33 -4.97
C THR A 144 -15.66 21.04 -6.21
N GLN A 145 -16.30 20.69 -7.30
CA GLN A 145 -15.73 20.10 -8.52
C GLN A 145 -14.47 20.79 -9.06
N SER A 146 -13.38 20.04 -9.20
CA SER A 146 -12.33 20.32 -10.19
C SER A 146 -11.58 19.09 -10.73
N VAL A 147 -12.09 17.88 -10.59
CA VAL A 147 -11.51 16.70 -11.28
C VAL A 147 -12.63 15.77 -11.72
N GLN A 148 -12.83 15.66 -13.03
CA GLN A 148 -13.65 14.60 -13.61
C GLN A 148 -12.89 13.30 -13.59
N LEU A 149 -13.44 12.27 -12.91
CA LEU A 149 -13.13 10.86 -13.14
C LEU A 149 -14.43 10.10 -13.38
N LYS A 150 -14.36 9.16 -14.30
CA LYS A 150 -15.48 8.35 -14.78
C LYS A 150 -16.15 7.57 -13.66
N ASN A 151 -17.47 7.57 -13.71
CA ASN A 151 -18.38 6.87 -12.79
C ASN A 151 -18.28 5.36 -12.88
N THR A 152 -18.38 4.72 -11.73
CA THR A 152 -18.99 3.38 -11.61
C THR A 152 -20.03 3.38 -10.49
N ASP A 153 -21.10 2.69 -10.72
CA ASP A 153 -22.39 2.84 -10.05
C ASP A 153 -22.46 2.24 -8.65
N VAL A 154 -23.25 2.93 -7.80
CA VAL A 154 -23.61 2.51 -6.43
C VAL A 154 -24.96 1.83 -6.48
N ILE A 155 -25.09 0.71 -5.79
CA ILE A 155 -26.36 0.01 -5.55
C ILE A 155 -26.98 0.54 -4.27
N ALA A 156 -28.24 0.98 -4.37
CA ALA A 156 -29.01 1.61 -3.33
C ALA A 156 -30.02 0.67 -2.66
N VAL A 157 -30.28 0.98 -1.42
CA VAL A 157 -31.34 0.45 -0.57
C VAL A 157 -32.74 0.85 -1.11
N ASN A 158 -33.73 0.01 -0.91
CA ASN A 158 -35.14 0.07 -1.34
C ASN A 158 -35.78 1.47 -1.39
N GLU A 159 -35.72 2.11 -2.56
CA GLU A 159 -36.52 3.29 -2.89
C GLU A 159 -37.45 3.02 -4.05
N SER A 160 -38.61 3.77 -4.12
CA SER A 160 -39.58 3.58 -5.19
C SER A 160 -38.94 3.77 -6.58
N LYS A 161 -39.38 3.03 -7.58
CA LYS A 161 -38.87 3.11 -8.97
C LYS A 161 -38.95 4.53 -9.53
N ALA A 162 -39.96 5.31 -9.11
CA ALA A 162 -40.14 6.70 -9.49
C ALA A 162 -39.06 7.62 -8.86
N PHE A 163 -38.74 7.45 -7.60
CA PHE A 163 -37.70 8.20 -6.89
C PHE A 163 -36.30 7.93 -7.48
N LYS A 164 -35.99 6.67 -7.77
CA LYS A 164 -34.72 6.30 -8.44
C LYS A 164 -34.56 7.00 -9.80
N LEU A 165 -35.61 7.02 -10.61
CA LEU A 165 -35.59 7.71 -11.89
C LEU A 165 -35.48 9.23 -11.73
N LEU A 166 -36.10 9.83 -10.70
CA LEU A 166 -35.98 11.27 -10.39
C LEU A 166 -34.53 11.64 -10.07
N VAL A 167 -33.88 10.87 -9.19
CA VAL A 167 -32.47 11.07 -8.83
C VAL A 167 -31.54 10.94 -10.05
N LEU A 168 -31.73 9.90 -10.89
CA LEU A 168 -30.96 9.71 -12.11
C LEU A 168 -31.20 10.84 -13.12
N GLY A 169 -32.43 11.30 -13.27
CA GLY A 169 -32.77 12.43 -14.14
C GLY A 169 -32.15 13.75 -13.68
N ARG A 170 -32.17 14.04 -12.36
CA ARG A 170 -31.50 15.18 -11.76
C ARG A 170 -29.98 15.13 -12.00
N LYS A 171 -29.39 13.93 -11.82
CA LYS A 171 -27.96 13.70 -12.06
C LYS A 171 -27.60 13.97 -13.52
N ALA A 172 -28.35 13.41 -14.47
CA ALA A 172 -28.14 13.64 -15.91
C ALA A 172 -28.27 15.12 -16.28
N LEU A 173 -29.26 15.82 -15.74
CA LEU A 173 -29.47 17.25 -15.98
C LEU A 173 -28.36 18.12 -15.40
N LYS A 174 -27.85 17.77 -14.21
CA LYS A 174 -26.73 18.46 -13.55
C LYS A 174 -25.41 18.25 -14.30
N GLN A 175 -25.23 17.08 -14.91
CA GLN A 175 -24.08 16.76 -15.75
C GLN A 175 -24.13 17.37 -17.15
N GLY A 176 -25.19 18.10 -17.50
CA GLY A 176 -25.38 18.67 -18.83
C GLY A 176 -25.79 17.63 -19.90
N ASN A 177 -26.02 16.37 -19.51
CA ASN A 177 -26.50 15.33 -20.42
C ASN A 177 -28.02 15.45 -20.60
N ASN A 178 -28.42 16.53 -21.30
CA ASN A 178 -29.82 16.87 -21.49
C ASN A 178 -30.62 15.79 -22.24
N LYS A 179 -29.98 15.09 -23.20
CA LYS A 179 -30.63 13.99 -23.92
C LYS A 179 -30.99 12.80 -23.02
N SER A 180 -30.10 12.41 -22.12
CA SER A 180 -30.37 11.36 -21.11
C SER A 180 -31.43 11.81 -20.11
N ALA A 181 -31.34 13.06 -19.62
CA ALA A 181 -32.33 13.63 -18.71
C ALA A 181 -33.76 13.60 -19.32
N ILE A 182 -33.91 14.01 -20.60
CA ILE A 182 -35.18 13.95 -21.31
C ILE A 182 -35.74 12.53 -21.33
N ARG A 183 -34.91 11.54 -21.69
CA ARG A 183 -35.30 10.12 -21.76
C ARG A 183 -35.77 9.58 -20.41
N ILE A 184 -35.01 9.89 -19.34
CA ILE A 184 -35.30 9.45 -17.97
C ILE A 184 -36.60 10.06 -17.44
N PHE A 185 -36.76 11.39 -17.56
CA PHE A 185 -37.98 12.05 -17.09
C PHE A 185 -39.21 11.68 -17.94
N THR A 186 -39.06 11.45 -19.25
CA THR A 186 -40.15 10.96 -20.08
C THR A 186 -40.57 9.55 -19.66
N LYS A 187 -39.63 8.65 -19.35
CA LYS A 187 -39.92 7.32 -18.81
C LYS A 187 -40.62 7.41 -17.45
N MET A 188 -40.21 8.37 -16.62
CA MET A 188 -40.82 8.59 -15.30
C MET A 188 -42.26 9.07 -15.39
N LEU A 189 -42.56 9.96 -16.36
CA LEU A 189 -43.94 10.44 -16.58
C LEU A 189 -44.88 9.35 -17.12
N GLY A 190 -44.33 8.25 -17.65
CA GLY A 190 -45.09 7.04 -18.05
C GLY A 190 -45.42 6.10 -16.88
N LEU A 191 -44.91 6.35 -15.68
CA LEU A 191 -45.28 5.57 -14.47
C LEU A 191 -46.60 6.10 -13.86
N PRO A 192 -47.27 5.30 -12.99
CA PRO A 192 -48.42 5.76 -12.26
C PRO A 192 -48.16 7.08 -11.54
N PRO A 193 -49.16 7.98 -11.41
CA PRO A 193 -49.00 9.26 -10.72
C PRO A 193 -48.51 9.08 -9.28
N GLY A 194 -47.46 9.79 -8.92
CA GLY A 194 -46.85 9.81 -7.60
C GLY A 194 -46.34 11.22 -7.26
N PRO A 195 -45.91 11.46 -6.02
CA PRO A 195 -45.44 12.78 -5.55
C PRO A 195 -44.29 13.34 -6.38
N GLU A 196 -43.45 12.50 -6.99
CA GLU A 196 -42.28 12.89 -7.78
C GLU A 196 -42.66 13.37 -9.21
N ARG A 197 -43.90 13.13 -9.67
CA ARG A 197 -44.35 13.46 -11.03
C ARG A 197 -44.33 14.95 -11.31
N GLN A 198 -44.72 15.76 -10.34
CA GLN A 198 -44.70 17.21 -10.45
C GLN A 198 -43.32 17.73 -10.76
N GLU A 199 -42.33 17.32 -10.00
CA GLU A 199 -40.93 17.75 -10.20
C GLU A 199 -40.35 17.21 -11.51
N ALA A 200 -40.67 15.97 -11.89
CA ALA A 200 -40.25 15.38 -13.14
C ALA A 200 -40.74 16.20 -14.36
N MET A 201 -41.95 16.75 -14.31
CA MET A 201 -42.50 17.61 -15.36
C MET A 201 -41.73 18.95 -15.45
N GLU A 202 -41.44 19.61 -14.32
CA GLU A 202 -40.62 20.83 -14.29
C GLU A 202 -39.25 20.57 -14.91
N LEU A 203 -38.56 19.51 -14.43
CA LEU A 203 -37.20 19.17 -14.87
C LEU A 203 -37.14 18.65 -16.31
N LEU A 204 -38.17 18.00 -16.83
CA LEU A 204 -38.28 17.67 -18.25
C LEU A 204 -38.36 18.92 -19.11
N GLY A 205 -39.14 19.89 -18.70
CA GLY A 205 -39.19 21.22 -19.34
C GLY A 205 -37.80 21.86 -19.40
N VAL A 206 -37.09 21.87 -18.29
CA VAL A 206 -35.71 22.42 -18.20
C VAL A 206 -34.73 21.63 -19.08
N ALA A 207 -34.82 20.29 -19.10
CA ALA A 207 -33.95 19.45 -19.93
C ALA A 207 -34.16 19.72 -21.42
N ARG A 208 -35.41 19.85 -21.85
CA ARG A 208 -35.77 20.19 -23.24
C ARG A 208 -35.32 21.60 -23.63
N GLU A 209 -35.49 22.55 -22.73
CA GLU A 209 -35.00 23.91 -22.91
C GLU A 209 -33.47 23.94 -23.14
N ARG A 210 -32.72 23.27 -22.27
CA ARG A 210 -31.26 23.19 -22.37
C ARG A 210 -30.78 22.40 -23.58
N ASN A 211 -31.57 21.43 -24.05
CA ASN A 211 -31.31 20.67 -25.28
C ASN A 211 -31.71 21.39 -26.58
N GLY A 212 -32.14 22.65 -26.48
CA GLY A 212 -32.57 23.46 -27.65
C GLY A 212 -33.98 23.15 -28.17
N GLN A 213 -34.72 22.24 -27.54
CA GLN A 213 -36.08 21.84 -27.91
C GLN A 213 -37.14 22.83 -27.35
N LYS A 214 -37.01 24.10 -27.72
CA LYS A 214 -37.81 25.21 -27.14
C LYS A 214 -39.30 25.05 -27.30
N ALA A 215 -39.79 24.50 -28.44
CA ALA A 215 -41.21 24.25 -28.66
C ALA A 215 -41.75 23.22 -27.66
N HIS A 216 -41.05 22.11 -27.49
CA HIS A 216 -41.41 21.07 -26.52
C HIS A 216 -41.30 21.53 -25.06
N ALA A 217 -40.31 22.37 -24.74
CA ALA A 217 -40.20 22.97 -23.40
C ALA A 217 -41.42 23.88 -23.08
N LYS A 218 -41.84 24.74 -24.04
CA LYS A 218 -43.03 25.59 -23.88
C LYS A 218 -44.30 24.77 -23.61
N THR A 219 -44.48 23.66 -24.36
CA THR A 219 -45.65 22.78 -24.17
C THR A 219 -45.60 22.17 -22.78
N MET A 220 -44.43 21.65 -22.32
CA MET A 220 -44.26 21.09 -20.99
C MET A 220 -44.54 22.09 -19.87
N TYR A 221 -44.06 23.32 -20.02
CA TYR A 221 -44.30 24.37 -19.02
C TYR A 221 -45.78 24.82 -18.94
N ARG A 222 -46.47 24.87 -20.10
CA ARG A 222 -47.91 25.17 -20.11
C ARG A 222 -48.69 24.04 -19.45
N GLU A 223 -48.35 22.78 -19.73
CA GLU A 223 -48.98 21.59 -19.15
C GLU A 223 -48.75 21.53 -17.66
N TYR A 224 -47.55 21.80 -17.16
CA TYR A 224 -47.21 21.92 -15.75
C TYR A 224 -48.11 22.95 -15.07
N LEU A 225 -48.21 24.19 -15.61
CA LEU A 225 -49.00 25.26 -15.03
C LEU A 225 -50.50 24.97 -15.05
N LYS A 226 -50.98 24.15 -16.01
CA LYS A 226 -52.38 23.68 -16.06
C LYS A 226 -52.64 22.67 -14.96
N GLN A 227 -51.73 21.74 -14.74
CA GLN A 227 -51.90 20.66 -13.77
C GLN A 227 -51.58 21.09 -12.32
N TYR A 228 -50.62 21.98 -12.14
CA TYR A 228 -50.08 22.38 -10.82
C TYR A 228 -50.00 23.93 -10.64
N PRO A 229 -51.13 24.66 -10.79
CA PRO A 229 -51.10 26.14 -10.84
C PRO A 229 -50.72 26.80 -9.52
N LYS A 230 -50.91 26.15 -8.38
CA LYS A 230 -50.60 26.66 -7.04
C LYS A 230 -49.39 25.99 -6.38
N SER A 231 -48.60 25.27 -7.15
CA SER A 231 -47.41 24.57 -6.63
C SER A 231 -46.25 25.50 -6.39
N GLU A 232 -45.33 25.16 -5.54
CA GLU A 232 -44.10 25.89 -5.27
C GLU A 232 -43.25 26.16 -6.54
N GLY A 233 -43.27 25.21 -7.49
CA GLY A 233 -42.60 25.30 -8.79
C GLY A 233 -43.31 26.22 -9.79
N ALA A 234 -44.61 26.55 -9.58
CA ALA A 234 -45.40 27.29 -10.57
C ALA A 234 -44.84 28.66 -10.91
N SER A 235 -44.30 29.40 -9.93
CA SER A 235 -43.66 30.71 -10.14
C SER A 235 -42.40 30.59 -11.00
N ARG A 236 -41.56 29.59 -10.74
CA ARG A 236 -40.33 29.31 -11.52
C ARG A 236 -40.65 28.92 -12.95
N VAL A 237 -41.63 28.05 -13.14
CA VAL A 237 -42.06 27.58 -14.46
C VAL A 237 -42.71 28.69 -15.26
N LYS A 238 -43.52 29.55 -14.62
CA LYS A 238 -44.12 30.73 -15.25
C LYS A 238 -43.08 31.74 -15.72
N GLN A 239 -42.04 31.95 -14.91
CA GLN A 239 -40.94 32.84 -15.30
C GLN A 239 -40.15 32.26 -16.48
N ARG A 240 -39.79 30.97 -16.47
CA ARG A 240 -39.10 30.31 -17.59
C ARG A 240 -39.91 30.33 -18.90
N LEU A 241 -41.23 30.11 -18.82
CA LEU A 241 -42.12 30.20 -19.96
C LEU A 241 -42.13 31.62 -20.53
N LYS A 242 -42.20 32.66 -19.67
CA LYS A 242 -42.14 34.08 -20.07
C LYS A 242 -40.83 34.39 -20.75
N ASP A 243 -39.69 33.94 -20.20
CA ASP A 243 -38.36 34.15 -20.78
C ASP A 243 -38.22 33.48 -22.16
N LEU A 244 -38.77 32.29 -22.34
CA LEU A 244 -38.78 31.59 -23.64
C LEU A 244 -39.70 32.27 -24.67
N LEU A 245 -40.74 32.96 -24.26
CA LEU A 245 -41.62 33.72 -25.15
C LEU A 245 -40.96 35.05 -25.56
N HIS A 246 -40.32 35.74 -24.63
CA HIS A 246 -39.64 37.01 -24.90
C HIS A 246 -38.31 36.84 -25.67
N ALA A 247 -37.62 35.69 -25.54
CA ALA A 247 -36.41 35.38 -26.31
C ALA A 247 -36.60 35.28 -27.83
N GLN A 248 -37.84 35.27 -28.32
CA GLN A 248 -38.15 35.28 -29.75
C GLN A 248 -38.20 36.71 -30.33
N LEU A 249 -38.21 37.74 -29.47
CA LEU A 249 -38.42 39.16 -29.90
C LEU A 249 -37.11 39.98 -29.98
N LYS A 250 -35.97 39.43 -29.62
CA LYS A 250 -34.68 40.13 -29.72
C LYS A 250 -33.75 39.47 -30.74
N PRO A 251 -33.13 40.27 -31.68
CA PRO A 251 -32.08 39.76 -32.55
C PRO A 251 -30.92 39.22 -31.69
N ARG A 252 -30.43 38.03 -32.01
CA ARG A 252 -29.29 37.41 -31.37
C ARG A 252 -28.06 38.31 -31.55
N ALA A 253 -27.65 39.04 -30.52
CA ALA A 253 -26.26 39.43 -30.40
C ALA A 253 -25.45 38.11 -30.41
N GLN A 254 -24.54 37.96 -31.38
CA GLN A 254 -23.61 36.82 -31.38
C GLN A 254 -22.86 36.89 -30.06
N LEU A 255 -23.18 35.94 -29.18
CA LEU A 255 -22.35 35.67 -28.01
C LEU A 255 -20.99 35.31 -28.58
N LYS A 256 -20.01 36.22 -28.48
CA LYS A 256 -18.60 35.92 -28.66
C LYS A 256 -18.37 34.61 -27.90
N SER A 257 -17.90 33.57 -28.61
CA SER A 257 -17.55 32.30 -27.98
C SER A 257 -16.75 32.65 -26.76
N LYS A 258 -17.20 32.19 -25.58
CA LYS A 258 -16.36 32.26 -24.38
C LYS A 258 -15.04 31.65 -24.81
N LYS A 259 -13.97 32.47 -24.84
CA LYS A 259 -12.59 31.96 -24.98
C LYS A 259 -12.53 30.72 -24.14
N THR A 260 -12.19 29.61 -24.77
CA THR A 260 -11.90 28.34 -24.12
C THR A 260 -11.02 28.70 -22.93
N ARG A 261 -11.50 28.47 -21.72
CA ARG A 261 -10.73 28.76 -20.51
C ARG A 261 -9.44 27.99 -20.69
N ASP A 262 -8.33 28.73 -20.87
CA ASP A 262 -7.01 28.11 -21.00
C ASP A 262 -6.91 27.01 -19.98
N LYS A 263 -6.69 25.77 -20.43
CA LYS A 263 -6.57 24.60 -19.59
C LYS A 263 -5.36 24.83 -18.69
N LYS A 264 -5.57 25.38 -17.49
CA LYS A 264 -4.49 25.74 -16.58
C LYS A 264 -3.71 24.50 -16.23
N THR A 265 -2.48 24.42 -16.72
CA THR A 265 -1.50 23.45 -16.26
C THR A 265 -1.10 23.82 -14.83
N SER A 266 -1.15 22.84 -13.93
CA SER A 266 -0.69 22.98 -12.55
C SER A 266 0.60 22.19 -12.36
N SER A 267 1.59 22.82 -11.75
CA SER A 267 2.83 22.14 -11.33
C SER A 267 2.93 22.20 -9.81
N ARG A 268 3.28 21.07 -9.19
CA ARG A 268 3.48 20.96 -7.75
C ARG A 268 4.70 20.12 -7.46
N ILE A 269 5.54 20.62 -6.57
CA ILE A 269 6.67 19.87 -6.00
C ILE A 269 6.39 19.74 -4.51
N TYR A 270 6.55 18.55 -3.98
CA TYR A 270 6.49 18.27 -2.56
C TYR A 270 7.38 17.10 -2.23
N GLY A 271 7.83 17.05 -1.00
CA GLY A 271 8.73 16.00 -0.59
C GLY A 271 9.14 16.12 0.86
N SER A 272 10.09 15.31 1.25
CA SER A 272 10.68 15.35 2.58
C SER A 272 12.17 15.01 2.53
N PHE A 273 12.91 15.65 3.39
CA PHE A 273 14.25 15.24 3.77
C PHE A 273 14.23 14.90 5.27
N SER A 274 14.74 13.73 5.62
CA SER A 274 14.84 13.26 7.00
C SER A 274 16.26 12.84 7.31
N GLN A 275 16.69 13.12 8.52
CA GLN A 275 17.98 12.68 9.04
C GLN A 275 17.78 12.12 10.43
N TYR A 276 18.30 10.91 10.67
CA TYR A 276 18.21 10.19 11.93
C TYR A 276 19.58 9.70 12.33
N TYR A 277 19.95 9.91 13.59
CA TYR A 277 21.12 9.31 14.19
C TYR A 277 20.70 8.27 15.21
N TYR A 278 21.23 7.09 15.08
CA TYR A 278 21.01 5.93 15.95
C TYR A 278 22.28 5.63 16.73
N ARG A 279 22.14 5.47 18.04
CA ARG A 279 23.22 5.07 18.93
C ARG A 279 22.76 3.93 19.80
N GLY A 280 23.53 2.82 19.85
CA GLY A 280 23.38 1.71 20.76
C GLY A 280 24.68 1.41 21.47
N GLN A 281 24.59 1.02 22.72
CA GLN A 281 25.71 0.60 23.53
C GLN A 281 25.30 -0.61 24.35
N ASN A 282 26.03 -1.70 24.19
CA ASN A 282 25.90 -2.91 24.98
C ASN A 282 26.86 -2.87 26.18
N ASP A 283 26.40 -3.40 27.27
CA ASP A 283 27.22 -3.73 28.45
C ASP A 283 27.02 -5.21 28.73
N ILE A 284 28.04 -6.01 28.45
CA ILE A 284 27.99 -7.48 28.51
C ILE A 284 28.71 -7.91 29.80
N GLU A 285 28.05 -8.72 30.60
CA GLU A 285 28.60 -9.25 31.83
C GLU A 285 29.97 -9.93 31.59
N ASN A 286 30.96 -9.60 32.41
CA ASN A 286 32.35 -10.11 32.34
C ASN A 286 33.12 -9.79 31.05
N VAL A 287 32.55 -9.01 30.11
CA VAL A 287 33.22 -8.60 28.86
C VAL A 287 33.43 -7.10 28.82
N GLY A 288 32.46 -6.33 29.31
CA GLY A 288 32.47 -4.86 29.35
C GLY A 288 31.59 -4.21 28.29
N SER A 289 31.69 -2.89 28.19
CA SER A 289 30.85 -2.07 27.34
C SER A 289 31.41 -1.90 25.94
N SER A 290 30.55 -2.01 24.94
CA SER A 290 30.87 -1.78 23.53
C SER A 290 29.75 -1.01 22.83
N VAL A 291 30.13 -0.23 21.80
CA VAL A 291 29.15 0.42 20.91
C VAL A 291 28.79 -0.58 19.82
N ASP A 292 27.51 -1.01 19.82
CA ASP A 292 26.99 -1.95 18.82
C ASP A 292 26.34 -1.25 17.62
N GLN A 293 25.90 0.00 17.83
CA GLN A 293 25.29 0.80 16.78
C GLN A 293 25.71 2.27 16.89
N SER A 294 26.14 2.84 15.77
CA SER A 294 26.37 4.28 15.61
C SER A 294 26.18 4.62 14.12
N MET A 295 24.96 5.00 13.76
CA MET A 295 24.57 5.14 12.35
C MET A 295 23.85 6.45 12.10
N LEU A 296 24.23 7.15 11.03
CA LEU A 296 23.51 8.30 10.48
C LEU A 296 22.75 7.87 9.23
N LEU A 297 21.44 8.03 9.25
CA LEU A 297 20.53 7.72 8.15
C LEU A 297 19.94 9.00 7.56
N ASN A 298 20.13 9.20 6.27
CA ASN A 298 19.53 10.27 5.49
C ASN A 298 18.51 9.69 4.52
N LEU A 299 17.32 10.30 4.44
CA LEU A 299 16.24 9.89 3.55
C LEU A 299 15.75 11.09 2.76
N LEU A 300 15.65 10.96 1.43
CA LEU A 300 15.13 11.99 0.53
C LEU A 300 13.97 11.41 -0.28
N SER A 301 12.81 12.07 -0.22
CA SER A 301 11.66 11.78 -1.06
C SER A 301 11.24 13.05 -1.79
N VAL A 302 11.15 12.99 -3.12
CA VAL A 302 10.72 14.13 -3.96
C VAL A 302 9.64 13.66 -4.92
N ASN A 303 8.53 14.36 -4.95
CA ASN A 303 7.43 14.13 -5.88
C ASN A 303 7.17 15.43 -6.65
N TRP A 304 7.40 15.43 -7.95
CA TRP A 304 7.11 16.56 -8.83
C TRP A 304 6.06 16.15 -9.85
N ARG A 305 4.90 16.78 -9.79
CA ARG A 305 3.75 16.45 -10.63
C ARG A 305 3.33 17.67 -11.44
N ILE A 306 3.14 17.46 -12.74
CA ILE A 306 2.60 18.43 -13.69
C ILE A 306 1.29 17.86 -14.23
N ARG A 307 0.18 18.56 -14.00
CA ARG A 307 -1.15 18.10 -14.42
C ARG A 307 -1.82 19.13 -15.32
N SER A 308 -2.33 18.68 -16.45
CA SER A 308 -3.20 19.40 -17.36
C SER A 308 -4.53 18.66 -17.50
N ALA A 309 -5.44 19.15 -18.33
CA ALA A 309 -6.70 18.45 -18.60
C ALA A 309 -6.52 17.14 -19.35
N ASP A 310 -5.47 17.03 -20.18
CA ASP A 310 -5.26 15.88 -21.10
C ASP A 310 -4.09 15.01 -20.66
N TYR A 311 -3.15 15.53 -19.87
CA TYR A 311 -1.96 14.80 -19.44
C TYR A 311 -1.61 15.03 -17.98
N ASP A 312 -0.95 14.04 -17.39
CA ASP A 312 -0.43 14.03 -16.03
C ASP A 312 0.99 13.47 -16.08
N VAL A 313 1.98 14.29 -15.72
CA VAL A 313 3.39 13.88 -15.62
C VAL A 313 3.76 13.84 -14.16
N ARG A 314 4.32 12.74 -13.70
CA ARG A 314 4.78 12.56 -12.34
C ARG A 314 6.23 12.08 -12.33
N ASN A 315 7.07 12.81 -11.65
CA ASN A 315 8.44 12.41 -11.36
C ASN A 315 8.54 12.10 -9.88
N PHE A 316 9.09 10.95 -9.55
CA PHE A 316 9.26 10.51 -8.18
C PHE A 316 10.68 10.02 -7.96
N VAL A 317 11.30 10.46 -6.86
CA VAL A 317 12.63 10.02 -6.43
C VAL A 317 12.57 9.71 -4.95
N TYR A 318 13.05 8.52 -4.58
CA TYR A 318 13.29 8.13 -3.22
C TYR A 318 14.70 7.55 -3.10
N ALA A 319 15.50 8.16 -2.25
CA ALA A 319 16.87 7.78 -2.01
C ALA A 319 17.20 7.78 -0.52
N SER A 320 18.11 6.91 -0.13
CA SER A 320 18.62 6.82 1.23
C SER A 320 20.14 6.77 1.22
N GLN A 321 20.73 7.25 2.29
CA GLN A 321 22.16 7.14 2.55
C GLN A 321 22.34 6.81 4.03
N ASN A 322 23.07 5.76 4.31
CA ASN A 322 23.49 5.40 5.66
C ASN A 322 25.01 5.54 5.82
N HIS A 323 25.43 5.94 6.98
CA HIS A 323 26.82 5.95 7.38
C HIS A 323 26.90 5.28 8.74
N ASP A 324 27.53 4.12 8.79
CA ASP A 324 27.80 3.38 10.01
C ASP A 324 29.22 3.77 10.52
N TYR A 325 29.27 4.29 11.73
CA TYR A 325 30.51 4.72 12.38
C TYR A 325 31.18 3.59 13.18
N VAL A 326 30.51 2.44 13.36
CA VAL A 326 31.08 1.28 14.07
C VAL A 326 31.90 0.44 13.12
N SER A 327 31.34 0.10 11.96
CA SER A 327 31.98 -0.79 10.99
C SER A 327 32.82 -0.03 9.94
N ASP A 328 32.73 1.30 9.91
CA ASP A 328 33.27 2.18 8.85
C ASP A 328 32.90 1.72 7.42
N THR A 329 31.89 0.88 7.34
CA THR A 329 31.33 0.37 6.09
C THR A 329 30.09 1.16 5.71
N GLY A 330 29.90 1.41 4.42
CA GLY A 330 28.60 1.78 3.91
C GLY A 330 28.31 3.27 3.82
N LYS A 331 29.11 4.01 3.09
CA LYS A 331 28.71 5.35 2.58
C LYS A 331 27.84 5.28 1.32
N ALA A 332 27.19 4.15 1.08
CA ALA A 332 26.45 3.94 -0.16
C ALA A 332 25.19 4.78 -0.22
N LEU A 333 25.07 5.60 -1.24
CA LEU A 333 23.79 6.20 -1.63
C LEU A 333 22.97 5.12 -2.32
N THR A 334 21.87 4.75 -1.70
CA THR A 334 20.92 3.77 -2.23
C THR A 334 19.78 4.47 -2.94
N LEU A 335 19.65 4.24 -4.25
CA LEU A 335 18.52 4.74 -5.03
C LEU A 335 17.41 3.69 -5.01
N GLN A 336 16.41 3.88 -4.15
CA GLN A 336 15.33 2.94 -4.00
C GLN A 336 14.35 2.99 -5.17
N THR A 337 13.98 4.20 -5.59
CA THR A 337 13.02 4.44 -6.66
C THR A 337 13.34 5.76 -7.35
N ALA A 338 13.34 5.80 -8.68
CA ALA A 338 13.50 7.03 -9.45
C ALA A 338 12.85 6.85 -10.82
N TYR A 339 11.67 7.41 -11.01
CA TYR A 339 10.96 7.29 -12.28
C TYR A 339 10.27 8.57 -12.72
N SER A 340 10.02 8.64 -14.02
CA SER A 340 9.10 9.58 -14.64
C SER A 340 7.92 8.82 -15.25
N GLN A 341 6.70 9.19 -14.88
CA GLN A 341 5.47 8.64 -15.42
C GLN A 341 4.74 9.71 -16.22
N PHE A 342 4.33 9.35 -17.41
CA PHE A 342 3.47 10.14 -18.29
C PHE A 342 2.14 9.42 -18.47
N LYS A 343 1.02 10.09 -18.22
CA LYS A 343 -0.32 9.60 -18.48
C LYS A 343 -1.05 10.58 -19.38
N ASN A 344 -1.59 10.08 -20.49
CA ASN A 344 -2.46 10.85 -21.37
C ASN A 344 -3.87 10.23 -21.38
N SER A 345 -4.80 10.92 -20.71
CA SER A 345 -6.19 10.44 -20.58
C SER A 345 -6.98 10.48 -21.88
N ARG A 346 -6.54 11.28 -22.89
CA ARG A 346 -7.19 11.36 -24.18
C ARG A 346 -6.85 10.16 -25.06
N TRP A 347 -5.61 9.71 -24.98
CA TRP A 347 -5.12 8.57 -25.78
C TRP A 347 -5.25 7.24 -25.04
N GLY A 348 -5.61 7.24 -23.75
CA GLY A 348 -5.64 6.04 -22.92
C GLY A 348 -4.25 5.44 -22.69
N PHE A 349 -3.18 6.27 -22.79
CA PHE A 349 -1.81 5.80 -22.66
C PHE A 349 -1.20 6.21 -21.31
N THR A 350 -0.52 5.26 -20.67
CA THR A 350 0.34 5.50 -19.50
C THR A 350 1.70 4.87 -19.75
N GLY A 351 2.76 5.64 -19.61
CA GLY A 351 4.14 5.16 -19.70
C GLY A 351 4.94 5.56 -18.46
N ARG A 352 5.85 4.71 -18.02
CA ARG A 352 6.77 4.97 -16.90
C ARG A 352 8.17 4.52 -17.29
N ILE A 353 9.19 5.34 -17.00
CA ILE A 353 10.60 5.06 -17.26
C ILE A 353 11.42 5.31 -16.00
N GLY A 354 12.38 4.46 -15.71
CA GLY A 354 13.35 4.57 -14.63
C GLY A 354 13.30 3.41 -13.65
N ARG A 355 13.90 3.59 -12.47
CA ARG A 355 13.90 2.59 -11.39
C ARG A 355 12.56 2.56 -10.70
N GLN A 356 11.90 1.43 -10.74
CA GLN A 356 10.52 1.25 -10.28
C GLN A 356 10.28 -0.17 -9.78
N SER A 357 9.27 -0.33 -8.91
CA SER A 357 8.71 -1.64 -8.58
C SER A 357 7.54 -1.94 -9.50
N SER A 358 7.32 -3.19 -9.83
CA SER A 358 6.12 -3.60 -10.53
C SER A 358 5.00 -3.92 -9.54
N SER A 359 3.78 -3.54 -9.92
CA SER A 359 2.55 -3.96 -9.24
C SER A 359 1.75 -4.91 -10.13
N GLY A 360 2.42 -5.77 -10.91
CA GLY A 360 1.78 -6.74 -11.79
C GLY A 360 2.53 -6.96 -13.10
N GLY A 361 2.04 -7.89 -13.92
CA GLY A 361 2.62 -8.23 -15.23
C GLY A 361 3.85 -9.13 -15.13
N GLY A 362 3.95 -9.95 -14.09
CA GLY A 362 4.97 -10.99 -13.96
C GLY A 362 6.34 -10.50 -13.47
N VAL A 363 6.57 -9.21 -13.32
CA VAL A 363 7.81 -8.70 -12.73
C VAL A 363 7.75 -8.81 -11.22
N LEU A 364 8.60 -9.66 -10.66
CA LEU A 364 8.64 -9.94 -9.23
C LEU A 364 9.79 -9.15 -8.59
N GLY A 365 9.61 -7.83 -8.40
CA GLY A 365 10.63 -7.01 -7.75
C GLY A 365 10.82 -5.63 -8.38
N LYS A 366 12.00 -5.05 -8.13
CA LYS A 366 12.41 -3.74 -8.68
C LYS A 366 13.15 -3.93 -10.01
N PHE A 367 13.02 -2.96 -10.89
CA PHE A 367 13.74 -2.95 -12.16
C PHE A 367 14.05 -1.54 -12.67
N ASP A 368 15.06 -1.43 -13.47
CA ASP A 368 15.41 -0.25 -14.27
C ASP A 368 14.92 -0.45 -15.69
N GLY A 369 13.93 0.32 -16.13
CA GLY A 369 13.34 0.08 -17.46
C GLY A 369 12.13 0.91 -17.78
N LEU A 370 11.37 0.38 -18.76
CA LEU A 370 10.16 0.96 -19.30
C LEU A 370 8.95 0.10 -18.96
N ARG A 371 7.84 0.74 -18.60
CA ARG A 371 6.52 0.12 -18.54
C ARG A 371 5.52 0.98 -19.30
N GLY A 372 4.71 0.36 -20.13
CA GLY A 372 3.65 1.01 -20.88
C GLY A 372 2.32 0.30 -20.68
N SER A 373 1.22 1.07 -20.69
CA SER A 373 -0.15 0.56 -20.70
C SER A 373 -0.97 1.37 -21.69
N TYR A 374 -1.80 0.70 -22.48
CA TYR A 374 -2.67 1.30 -23.46
C TYR A 374 -4.10 0.75 -23.33
N ASP A 375 -5.07 1.65 -23.11
CA ASP A 375 -6.50 1.31 -23.03
C ASP A 375 -7.06 1.08 -24.43
N ILE A 376 -7.22 -0.18 -24.86
CA ILE A 376 -7.86 -0.52 -26.15
C ILE A 376 -9.35 -0.19 -26.07
N THR A 377 -9.97 -0.53 -24.96
CA THR A 377 -11.36 -0.22 -24.64
C THR A 377 -11.49 0.24 -23.20
N ASN A 378 -12.69 0.53 -22.73
CA ASN A 378 -12.91 0.81 -21.30
C ASN A 378 -12.76 -0.44 -20.41
N LYS A 379 -12.59 -1.62 -21.00
CA LYS A 379 -12.56 -2.93 -20.32
C LYS A 379 -11.26 -3.69 -20.55
N ILE A 380 -10.50 -3.32 -21.55
CA ILE A 380 -9.30 -4.04 -21.96
C ILE A 380 -8.17 -3.05 -22.11
N SER A 381 -7.13 -3.24 -21.32
CA SER A 381 -5.85 -2.55 -21.47
C SER A 381 -4.76 -3.57 -21.76
N VAL A 382 -3.82 -3.22 -22.62
CA VAL A 382 -2.61 -4.02 -22.89
C VAL A 382 -1.43 -3.37 -22.19
N ASN A 383 -0.61 -4.18 -21.55
CA ASN A 383 0.57 -3.77 -20.81
C ASN A 383 1.82 -4.38 -21.43
N ALA A 384 2.89 -3.60 -21.46
CA ALA A 384 4.21 -4.07 -21.83
C ALA A 384 5.25 -3.56 -20.83
N VAL A 385 6.25 -4.38 -20.55
CA VAL A 385 7.36 -4.04 -19.67
C VAL A 385 8.67 -4.56 -20.23
N MET A 386 9.73 -3.80 -20.08
CA MET A 386 11.09 -4.23 -20.43
C MET A 386 12.11 -3.51 -19.54
N GLY A 387 13.22 -4.16 -19.29
CA GLY A 387 14.28 -3.57 -18.49
C GLY A 387 15.27 -4.58 -17.95
N TYR A 388 15.82 -4.23 -16.81
CA TYR A 388 16.85 -4.99 -16.11
C TYR A 388 16.47 -5.08 -14.62
N PRO A 389 16.50 -6.26 -13.98
CA PRO A 389 16.18 -6.40 -12.58
C PRO A 389 17.19 -5.67 -11.69
N VAL A 390 16.72 -5.19 -10.54
CA VAL A 390 17.56 -4.55 -9.53
C VAL A 390 17.62 -5.45 -8.30
N ASN A 391 18.65 -6.28 -8.22
CA ASN A 391 18.85 -7.20 -7.10
C ASN A 391 19.32 -6.45 -5.84
N TYR A 392 20.17 -5.43 -6.03
CA TYR A 392 20.73 -4.62 -4.94
C TYR A 392 20.49 -3.14 -5.22
N SER A 393 19.74 -2.47 -4.35
CA SER A 393 19.38 -1.05 -4.52
C SER A 393 20.57 -0.08 -4.35
N ASP A 394 21.68 -0.52 -3.77
CA ASP A 394 22.93 0.23 -3.64
C ASP A 394 23.75 0.27 -4.94
N LYS A 395 23.57 -0.72 -5.82
CA LYS A 395 24.17 -0.69 -7.15
C LYS A 395 23.50 0.38 -8.01
N ARG A 396 24.29 1.31 -8.51
CA ARG A 396 23.83 2.40 -9.39
C ARG A 396 23.89 2.02 -10.87
N SER A 397 24.73 1.04 -11.24
CA SER A 397 24.84 0.54 -12.60
C SER A 397 23.62 -0.31 -12.96
N ILE A 398 23.20 -0.20 -14.20
CA ILE A 398 22.20 -1.09 -14.79
C ILE A 398 22.85 -2.47 -14.99
N GLN A 399 22.14 -3.53 -14.60
CA GLN A 399 22.62 -4.91 -14.78
C GLN A 399 22.27 -5.37 -16.21
N SER A 400 23.06 -4.93 -17.18
CA SER A 400 22.79 -5.15 -18.61
C SER A 400 22.87 -6.61 -19.05
N GLU A 401 23.49 -7.45 -18.25
CA GLU A 401 23.59 -8.92 -18.44
C GLU A 401 22.26 -9.66 -18.21
N LYS A 402 21.27 -8.99 -17.62
CA LYS A 402 19.96 -9.59 -17.26
C LYS A 402 18.77 -8.87 -17.91
N PRO A 403 18.67 -8.80 -19.22
CA PRO A 403 17.52 -8.17 -19.86
C PRO A 403 16.25 -9.00 -19.66
N PHE A 404 15.12 -8.31 -19.50
CA PHE A 404 13.81 -8.96 -19.52
C PHE A 404 12.79 -8.17 -20.34
N PHE A 405 11.78 -8.86 -20.82
CA PHE A 405 10.57 -8.25 -21.36
C PHE A 405 9.33 -9.04 -20.94
N GLY A 406 8.20 -8.36 -20.86
CA GLY A 406 6.92 -8.98 -20.55
C GLY A 406 5.78 -8.26 -21.24
N ILE A 407 4.73 -9.00 -21.51
CA ILE A 407 3.47 -8.49 -22.04
C ILE A 407 2.31 -9.03 -21.22
N GLY A 408 1.23 -8.27 -21.15
CA GLY A 408 0.04 -8.70 -20.42
C GLY A 408 -1.18 -7.91 -20.86
N ALA A 409 -2.32 -8.31 -20.36
CA ALA A 409 -3.58 -7.61 -20.55
C ALA A 409 -4.27 -7.40 -19.20
N GLU A 410 -5.05 -6.35 -19.08
CA GLU A 410 -5.96 -6.13 -17.96
C GLU A 410 -7.39 -6.19 -18.50
N LEU A 411 -8.16 -7.13 -17.97
CA LEU A 411 -9.53 -7.41 -18.37
C LEU A 411 -10.45 -7.00 -17.22
N ASP A 412 -11.14 -5.85 -17.38
CA ASP A 412 -12.12 -5.32 -16.42
C ASP A 412 -13.49 -5.95 -16.68
N GLY A 413 -14.02 -6.69 -15.73
CA GLY A 413 -15.36 -7.27 -15.78
C GLY A 413 -16.45 -6.20 -15.64
N GLU A 414 -17.19 -5.94 -16.73
CA GLU A 414 -18.25 -4.92 -16.76
C GLU A 414 -19.30 -5.09 -15.67
N GLY A 415 -19.35 -4.15 -14.71
CA GLY A 415 -20.31 -4.18 -13.60
C GLY A 415 -20.14 -5.38 -12.66
N LYS A 416 -19.04 -6.11 -12.80
CA LYS A 416 -18.53 -7.10 -11.88
C LYS A 416 -17.26 -6.51 -11.29
N ASP A 417 -17.14 -6.57 -10.00
CA ASP A 417 -15.97 -6.05 -9.26
C ASP A 417 -14.74 -6.98 -9.44
N VAL A 418 -14.47 -7.43 -10.67
CA VAL A 418 -13.47 -8.45 -11.02
C VAL A 418 -12.53 -7.93 -12.10
N ASP A 419 -11.22 -7.98 -11.86
CA ASP A 419 -10.17 -7.75 -12.84
C ASP A 419 -9.31 -9.01 -12.98
N ILE A 420 -8.93 -9.37 -14.22
CA ILE A 420 -8.04 -10.48 -14.53
C ILE A 420 -6.87 -9.92 -15.33
N LEU A 421 -5.65 -10.25 -14.92
CA LEU A 421 -4.42 -9.74 -15.54
C LEU A 421 -3.49 -10.89 -15.96
N PRO A 422 -3.76 -11.56 -17.07
CA PRO A 422 -2.84 -12.54 -17.64
C PRO A 422 -1.57 -11.85 -18.14
N TYR A 423 -0.44 -12.55 -18.02
CA TYR A 423 0.86 -12.08 -18.48
C TYR A 423 1.76 -13.21 -18.96
N TYR A 424 2.76 -12.82 -19.74
CA TYR A 424 3.94 -13.58 -20.10
C TYR A 424 5.17 -12.73 -19.84
N ILE A 425 6.23 -13.34 -19.30
CA ILE A 425 7.50 -12.68 -19.07
C ILE A 425 8.64 -13.62 -19.42
N ARG A 426 9.72 -13.07 -20.00
CA ARG A 426 10.99 -13.75 -20.24
C ARG A 426 12.14 -12.86 -19.79
N GLN A 427 13.06 -13.45 -19.02
CA GLN A 427 14.30 -12.87 -18.58
C GLN A 427 15.46 -13.77 -19.01
N GLU A 428 16.54 -13.15 -19.42
CA GLU A 428 17.76 -13.83 -19.80
C GLU A 428 18.90 -13.44 -18.85
N VAL A 429 19.94 -14.26 -18.81
CA VAL A 429 21.20 -13.99 -18.11
C VAL A 429 22.34 -14.57 -18.91
N ASP A 430 23.32 -13.73 -19.27
CA ASP A 430 24.51 -14.15 -20.02
C ASP A 430 24.19 -15.02 -21.25
N GLY A 431 23.04 -14.71 -21.93
CA GLY A 431 22.64 -15.36 -23.18
C GLY A 431 21.79 -16.62 -23.03
N ILE A 432 21.53 -17.10 -21.82
CA ILE A 432 20.59 -18.21 -21.55
C ILE A 432 19.33 -17.72 -20.84
N VAL A 433 18.28 -18.53 -20.80
CA VAL A 433 17.03 -18.20 -20.10
C VAL A 433 17.28 -18.20 -18.60
N ASP A 434 17.04 -17.06 -17.94
CA ASP A 434 17.06 -16.98 -16.47
C ASP A 434 15.70 -17.33 -15.87
N ARG A 435 14.61 -16.89 -16.53
CA ARG A 435 13.22 -17.18 -16.18
C ARG A 435 12.32 -16.99 -17.39
N GLU A 436 11.38 -17.91 -17.60
CA GLU A 436 10.34 -17.76 -18.59
C GLU A 436 9.00 -18.22 -18.01
N ALA A 437 8.06 -17.29 -17.80
CA ALA A 437 6.84 -17.60 -17.06
C ALA A 437 5.57 -17.06 -17.72
N ILE A 438 4.50 -17.82 -17.53
CA ILE A 438 3.12 -17.37 -17.73
C ILE A 438 2.43 -17.27 -16.40
N GLY A 439 1.52 -16.31 -16.26
CA GLY A 439 0.79 -16.17 -15.03
C GLY A 439 -0.44 -15.31 -15.15
N SER A 440 -1.15 -15.17 -14.07
CA SER A 440 -2.32 -14.30 -14.02
C SER A 440 -2.54 -13.78 -12.60
N GLU A 441 -2.92 -12.51 -12.52
CA GLU A 441 -3.46 -11.92 -11.33
C GLU A 441 -4.99 -11.88 -11.44
N PHE A 442 -5.65 -12.19 -10.34
CA PHE A 442 -7.09 -12.09 -10.17
C PHE A 442 -7.37 -11.11 -9.03
N ARG A 443 -8.24 -10.14 -9.27
CA ARG A 443 -8.66 -9.14 -8.29
C ARG A 443 -10.17 -9.08 -8.24
N TYR A 444 -10.72 -9.12 -7.02
CA TYR A 444 -12.15 -8.96 -6.78
C TYR A 444 -12.36 -7.91 -5.70
N PHE A 445 -13.19 -6.92 -5.99
CA PHE A 445 -13.51 -5.80 -5.11
C PHE A 445 -15.01 -5.70 -4.90
N HIS A 446 -15.45 -5.97 -3.69
CA HIS A 446 -16.86 -5.88 -3.33
C HIS A 446 -16.99 -5.31 -1.91
N PRO A 447 -18.09 -4.59 -1.57
CA PRO A 447 -18.29 -4.08 -0.21
C PRO A 447 -18.23 -5.12 0.90
N LEU A 448 -18.53 -6.39 0.58
CA LEU A 448 -18.46 -7.52 1.52
C LEU A 448 -17.08 -8.16 1.60
N GLY A 449 -16.15 -7.82 0.70
CA GLY A 449 -14.81 -8.38 0.76
C GLY A 449 -13.97 -8.16 -0.49
N ASN A 450 -12.66 -8.24 -0.32
CA ASN A 450 -11.69 -8.08 -1.39
C ASN A 450 -10.84 -9.35 -1.46
N PHE A 451 -10.60 -9.83 -2.67
CA PHE A 451 -9.76 -11.00 -2.91
C PHE A 451 -8.72 -10.67 -3.97
N TYR A 452 -7.52 -11.13 -3.74
CA TYR A 452 -6.40 -11.05 -4.67
C TYR A 452 -5.77 -12.44 -4.80
N ALA A 453 -5.53 -12.90 -6.01
CA ALA A 453 -4.77 -14.10 -6.27
C ALA A 453 -3.72 -13.83 -7.35
N LEU A 454 -2.58 -14.49 -7.24
CA LEU A 454 -1.50 -14.50 -8.22
C LEU A 454 -1.06 -15.94 -8.43
N LEU A 455 -1.02 -16.35 -9.68
CA LEU A 455 -0.45 -17.61 -10.13
C LEU A 455 0.70 -17.29 -11.09
N ASP A 456 1.87 -17.84 -10.84
CA ASP A 456 3.08 -17.71 -11.66
C ASP A 456 3.66 -19.10 -11.91
N TYR A 457 3.69 -19.52 -13.16
CA TYR A 457 4.20 -20.82 -13.60
C TYR A 457 5.38 -20.60 -14.54
N ASP A 458 6.53 -21.11 -14.16
CA ASP A 458 7.73 -21.04 -14.99
C ASP A 458 7.72 -22.16 -16.02
N ILE A 459 7.69 -21.76 -17.31
CA ILE A 459 7.64 -22.72 -18.43
C ILE A 459 9.03 -23.22 -18.87
N ALA A 460 10.12 -22.55 -18.44
CA ALA A 460 11.47 -23.04 -18.69
C ALA A 460 11.83 -24.20 -17.76
N TYR A 461 11.30 -24.16 -16.55
CA TYR A 461 11.51 -25.18 -15.52
C TYR A 461 10.34 -26.16 -15.34
N ASP A 462 9.21 -25.91 -16.05
CA ASP A 462 7.97 -26.71 -15.92
C ASP A 462 7.46 -26.81 -14.47
N ASP A 463 7.59 -25.71 -13.69
CA ASP A 463 7.28 -25.67 -12.26
C ASP A 463 6.46 -24.44 -11.84
N LEU A 464 5.69 -24.61 -10.74
CA LEU A 464 4.93 -23.54 -10.09
C LEU A 464 5.84 -22.66 -9.23
N ASN A 465 6.20 -21.49 -9.73
CA ASN A 465 7.08 -20.57 -9.03
C ASN A 465 6.39 -19.85 -7.87
N MET A 466 5.09 -19.51 -8.01
CA MET A 466 4.33 -18.83 -6.96
C MET A 466 2.82 -19.04 -7.09
N TYR A 467 2.18 -19.32 -5.97
CA TYR A 467 0.74 -19.19 -5.79
C TYR A 467 0.46 -18.37 -4.54
N LEU A 468 -0.18 -17.23 -4.71
CA LEU A 468 -0.55 -16.33 -3.63
C LEU A 468 -2.05 -16.09 -3.65
N PHE A 469 -2.71 -16.23 -2.51
CA PHE A 469 -4.09 -15.84 -2.32
C PHE A 469 -4.22 -14.99 -1.06
N ARG A 470 -4.84 -13.81 -1.21
CA ARG A 470 -5.16 -12.90 -0.11
C ARG A 470 -6.62 -12.58 -0.13
N GLY A 471 -7.29 -12.77 0.98
CA GLY A 471 -8.71 -12.53 1.12
C GLY A 471 -9.03 -11.70 2.35
N GLN A 472 -10.01 -10.81 2.20
CA GLN A 472 -10.64 -10.10 3.28
C GLN A 472 -12.15 -10.26 3.13
N TYR A 473 -12.83 -10.62 4.21
CA TYR A 473 -14.28 -10.77 4.24
C TYR A 473 -14.88 -9.96 5.39
N ASN A 474 -15.75 -9.01 5.06
CA ASN A 474 -16.49 -8.17 6.00
C ASN A 474 -17.78 -8.86 6.39
N TRP A 475 -17.74 -9.73 7.41
CA TRP A 475 -18.93 -10.48 7.86
C TRP A 475 -20.04 -9.55 8.38
N ARG A 476 -19.63 -8.51 9.14
CA ARG A 476 -20.51 -7.45 9.63
C ARG A 476 -19.72 -6.13 9.58
N LYS A 477 -20.38 -5.00 9.84
CA LYS A 477 -19.70 -3.69 9.90
C LYS A 477 -18.51 -3.65 10.86
N ASN A 478 -18.53 -4.47 11.90
CA ASN A 478 -17.56 -4.48 12.99
C ASN A 478 -16.68 -5.73 13.05
N THR A 479 -16.81 -6.66 12.11
CA THR A 479 -16.03 -7.92 12.11
C THR A 479 -15.46 -8.18 10.73
N ILE A 480 -14.16 -8.33 10.66
CA ILE A 480 -13.40 -8.57 9.44
C ILE A 480 -12.59 -9.86 9.61
N PHE A 481 -12.69 -10.75 8.65
CA PHE A 481 -11.82 -11.93 8.53
C PHE A 481 -10.79 -11.71 7.44
N ASN A 482 -9.56 -12.14 7.68
CA ASN A 482 -8.46 -12.07 6.74
C ASN A 482 -7.90 -13.47 6.53
N LEU A 483 -7.55 -13.78 5.28
CA LEU A 483 -6.86 -15.00 4.87
C LEU A 483 -5.67 -14.61 3.99
N ASN A 484 -4.50 -15.16 4.27
CA ASN A 484 -3.36 -15.14 3.37
C ASN A 484 -2.85 -16.58 3.22
N PHE A 485 -2.73 -17.01 1.99
CA PHE A 485 -2.15 -18.30 1.61
C PHE A 485 -1.08 -18.04 0.56
N ASP A 486 0.14 -18.48 0.83
CA ASP A 486 1.31 -18.21 0.00
C ASP A 486 2.13 -19.50 -0.12
N VAL A 487 2.32 -19.96 -1.34
CA VAL A 487 3.21 -21.06 -1.69
C VAL A 487 4.12 -20.56 -2.79
N ARG A 488 5.41 -20.57 -2.55
CA ARG A 488 6.39 -20.11 -3.52
C ARG A 488 7.72 -20.83 -3.41
N ASN A 489 8.45 -20.81 -4.50
CA ASN A 489 9.87 -21.14 -4.49
C ASN A 489 10.66 -20.05 -3.74
N SER A 490 11.59 -20.44 -2.87
CA SER A 490 12.39 -19.55 -2.03
C SER A 490 13.86 -20.01 -1.97
N PRO A 491 14.80 -19.27 -2.61
CA PRO A 491 14.55 -18.12 -3.46
C PRO A 491 13.63 -18.47 -4.64
N LEU A 492 13.02 -17.44 -5.29
CA LEU A 492 12.26 -17.67 -6.52
C LEU A 492 13.14 -18.38 -7.56
N LEU A 493 12.55 -19.22 -8.40
CA LEU A 493 13.27 -20.03 -9.37
C LEU A 493 13.83 -19.14 -10.51
N TYR A 494 15.14 -19.02 -10.53
CA TYR A 494 15.94 -18.35 -11.55
C TYR A 494 17.19 -19.17 -11.84
N THR A 495 17.66 -19.18 -13.06
CA THR A 495 18.92 -19.86 -13.45
C THR A 495 20.13 -19.34 -12.68
N THR A 496 20.11 -18.05 -12.32
CA THR A 496 21.13 -17.46 -11.44
C THR A 496 21.23 -18.09 -10.05
N ASN A 497 20.24 -18.85 -9.60
CA ASN A 497 20.34 -19.62 -8.34
C ASN A 497 21.46 -20.67 -8.40
N ALA A 498 21.84 -21.13 -9.59
CA ALA A 498 22.95 -22.04 -9.77
C ALA A 498 24.29 -21.51 -9.19
N LEU A 499 24.42 -20.21 -8.97
CA LEU A 499 25.58 -19.55 -8.37
C LEU A 499 25.58 -19.56 -6.83
N ILE A 500 24.45 -19.88 -6.19
CA ILE A 500 24.34 -19.86 -4.72
C ILE A 500 25.32 -20.86 -4.12
N GLY A 501 26.16 -20.41 -3.17
CA GLY A 501 27.13 -21.24 -2.46
C GLY A 501 28.38 -21.64 -3.27
N ARG A 502 28.54 -21.17 -4.49
CA ARG A 502 29.71 -21.45 -5.33
C ARG A 502 30.84 -20.46 -5.08
N THR A 503 32.06 -20.99 -5.21
CA THR A 503 33.31 -20.20 -5.12
C THR A 503 34.14 -20.26 -6.40
N ASP A 504 33.75 -21.14 -7.35
CA ASP A 504 34.45 -21.40 -8.59
C ASP A 504 33.90 -20.62 -9.80
N ALA A 505 32.70 -20.02 -9.64
CA ALA A 505 32.09 -19.13 -10.62
C ALA A 505 31.29 -18.04 -9.90
N SER A 506 31.34 -16.79 -10.39
CA SER A 506 30.61 -15.63 -9.88
C SER A 506 29.56 -15.11 -10.85
N THR A 507 29.58 -15.57 -12.10
CA THR A 507 28.63 -15.25 -13.17
C THR A 507 28.16 -16.54 -13.86
N ILE A 508 27.04 -16.45 -14.56
CA ILE A 508 26.57 -17.58 -15.38
C ILE A 508 27.48 -17.80 -16.58
N GLU A 509 28.08 -16.74 -17.13
CA GLU A 509 29.09 -16.86 -18.19
C GLU A 509 30.28 -17.73 -17.75
N GLU A 510 30.85 -17.45 -16.58
CA GLU A 510 31.94 -18.28 -16.00
C GLU A 510 31.47 -19.72 -15.74
N LEU A 511 30.21 -19.91 -15.35
CA LEU A 511 29.68 -21.25 -15.09
C LEU A 511 29.43 -22.04 -16.38
N LEU A 512 29.09 -21.38 -17.50
CA LEU A 512 28.95 -21.99 -18.82
C LEU A 512 30.28 -22.49 -19.38
N ASP A 513 31.42 -21.88 -19.00
CA ASP A 513 32.74 -22.41 -19.32
C ASP A 513 33.07 -23.72 -18.58
N LEU A 514 32.42 -23.97 -17.44
CA LEU A 514 32.66 -25.14 -16.59
C LEU A 514 31.62 -26.26 -16.72
N LYS A 515 30.38 -25.92 -17.10
CA LYS A 515 29.22 -26.81 -17.09
C LYS A 515 28.36 -26.62 -18.34
N SER A 516 27.63 -27.65 -18.74
CA SER A 516 26.60 -27.53 -19.78
C SER A 516 25.38 -26.74 -19.26
N GLU A 517 24.63 -26.15 -20.17
CA GLU A 517 23.41 -25.41 -19.87
C GLU A 517 22.40 -26.26 -19.08
N ASP A 518 22.14 -27.52 -19.50
CA ASP A 518 21.25 -28.44 -18.78
C ASP A 518 21.68 -28.64 -17.32
N ARG A 519 23.00 -28.77 -17.10
CA ARG A 519 23.52 -28.95 -15.74
C ARG A 519 23.38 -27.66 -14.91
N ILE A 520 23.41 -26.50 -15.52
CA ILE A 520 23.17 -25.22 -14.84
C ILE A 520 21.71 -25.11 -14.41
N TYR A 521 20.76 -25.49 -15.25
CA TYR A 521 19.34 -25.56 -14.88
C TYR A 521 19.09 -26.52 -13.70
N GLU A 522 19.63 -27.72 -13.77
CA GLU A 522 19.54 -28.69 -12.66
C GLU A 522 20.15 -28.14 -11.37
N LEU A 523 21.29 -27.46 -11.44
CA LEU A 523 21.91 -26.81 -10.29
C LEU A 523 21.05 -25.66 -9.73
N ALA A 524 20.33 -24.93 -10.55
CA ALA A 524 19.42 -23.88 -10.12
C ALA A 524 18.22 -24.44 -9.37
N GLU A 525 17.58 -25.49 -9.88
CA GLU A 525 16.49 -26.21 -9.22
C GLU A 525 16.90 -26.76 -7.86
N ASN A 526 18.07 -27.40 -7.80
CA ASN A 526 18.62 -27.99 -6.56
C ASN A 526 18.97 -26.96 -5.48
N ARG A 527 18.85 -25.67 -5.74
CA ARG A 527 19.11 -24.56 -4.81
C ARG A 527 17.87 -23.78 -4.42
N VAL A 528 16.71 -24.32 -4.75
CA VAL A 528 15.42 -23.73 -4.47
C VAL A 528 14.64 -24.61 -3.50
N GLY A 529 14.19 -24.04 -2.41
CA GLY A 529 13.24 -24.68 -1.50
C GLY A 529 11.83 -24.15 -1.70
N ILE A 530 10.85 -24.79 -1.07
CA ILE A 530 9.45 -24.37 -1.11
C ILE A 530 9.07 -23.73 0.21
N SER A 531 8.60 -22.47 0.15
CA SER A 531 8.02 -21.77 1.29
C SER A 531 6.49 -21.85 1.23
N LYS A 532 5.86 -22.26 2.32
CA LYS A 532 4.41 -22.39 2.47
C LYS A 532 3.97 -21.57 3.68
N THR A 533 3.05 -20.65 3.53
CA THR A 533 2.51 -19.84 4.62
C THR A 533 0.99 -19.77 4.56
N LEU A 534 0.34 -20.04 5.68
CA LEU A 534 -1.09 -19.83 5.88
C LEU A 534 -1.27 -18.87 7.06
N SER A 535 -1.96 -17.73 6.83
CA SER A 535 -2.33 -16.82 7.90
C SER A 535 -3.84 -16.59 7.93
N LEU A 536 -4.43 -16.75 9.11
CA LEU A 536 -5.84 -16.50 9.39
C LEU A 536 -5.94 -15.38 10.41
N GLY A 537 -6.71 -14.36 10.12
CA GLY A 537 -6.88 -13.21 11.00
C GLY A 537 -8.34 -12.87 11.23
N VAL A 538 -8.65 -12.35 12.40
CA VAL A 538 -9.96 -11.78 12.75
C VAL A 538 -9.76 -10.45 13.46
N SER A 539 -10.54 -9.45 13.06
CA SER A 539 -10.63 -8.17 13.75
C SER A 539 -12.06 -7.91 14.15
N HIS A 540 -12.33 -7.66 15.43
CA HIS A 540 -13.65 -7.35 15.93
C HIS A 540 -13.66 -6.05 16.74
N THR A 541 -14.44 -5.07 16.29
CA THR A 541 -14.62 -3.79 16.98
C THR A 541 -15.88 -3.88 17.85
N PHE A 542 -15.68 -3.89 19.16
CA PHE A 542 -16.80 -3.96 20.14
C PHE A 542 -17.58 -2.65 20.16
N ASN A 543 -16.87 -1.53 20.16
CA ASN A 543 -17.43 -0.18 20.19
C ASN A 543 -16.38 0.85 19.73
N SER A 544 -16.64 2.14 19.87
CA SER A 544 -15.69 3.21 19.50
C SER A 544 -14.40 3.25 20.34
N GLN A 545 -14.32 2.48 21.44
CA GLN A 545 -13.17 2.48 22.35
C GLN A 545 -12.32 1.22 22.24
N TYR A 546 -12.89 0.07 21.88
CA TYR A 546 -12.18 -1.22 21.94
C TYR A 546 -12.32 -2.03 20.64
N GLN A 547 -11.18 -2.54 20.18
CA GLN A 547 -11.07 -3.50 19.07
C GLN A 547 -10.14 -4.62 19.50
N LEU A 548 -10.50 -5.85 19.16
CA LEU A 548 -9.66 -7.04 19.34
C LEU A 548 -9.26 -7.56 17.95
N ASN A 549 -7.97 -7.78 17.78
CA ASN A 549 -7.42 -8.48 16.63
C ASN A 549 -6.81 -9.79 17.11
N GLY A 550 -7.00 -10.85 16.35
CA GLY A 550 -6.34 -12.14 16.56
C GLY A 550 -5.87 -12.69 15.23
N ASP A 551 -4.74 -13.37 15.23
CA ASP A 551 -4.23 -14.05 14.05
C ASP A 551 -3.44 -15.31 14.40
N LEU A 552 -3.54 -16.28 13.51
CA LEU A 552 -2.78 -17.51 13.48
C LEU A 552 -2.00 -17.55 12.17
N THR A 553 -0.69 -17.75 12.25
CA THR A 553 0.16 -17.98 11.09
C THR A 553 0.88 -19.32 11.26
N ILE A 554 0.83 -20.15 10.23
CA ILE A 554 1.55 -21.40 10.11
C ILE A 554 2.47 -21.25 8.89
N ALA A 555 3.77 -21.38 9.08
CA ALA A 555 4.76 -21.27 8.02
C ALA A 555 5.67 -22.51 8.03
N ARG A 556 6.04 -22.96 6.84
CA ARG A 556 7.02 -24.02 6.63
C ARG A 556 7.91 -23.63 5.47
N GLN A 557 9.20 -23.79 5.64
CA GLN A 557 10.16 -23.60 4.58
C GLN A 557 10.94 -24.89 4.38
N GLU A 558 10.88 -25.43 3.19
CA GLU A 558 11.68 -26.58 2.78
C GLU A 558 12.94 -26.04 2.12
N TYR A 559 14.11 -26.55 2.54
CA TYR A 559 15.38 -26.24 1.89
C TYR A 559 15.82 -27.46 1.11
N VAL A 560 16.37 -27.26 -0.08
CA VAL A 560 16.95 -28.34 -0.88
C VAL A 560 18.44 -28.42 -0.61
N ILE A 561 18.93 -29.65 -0.53
CA ILE A 561 20.32 -30.01 -0.26
C ILE A 561 21.08 -30.02 -1.57
N ASP A 562 22.25 -29.41 -1.60
CA ASP A 562 23.24 -29.68 -2.63
C ASP A 562 24.30 -30.62 -2.09
N ASP A 563 24.36 -31.83 -2.65
CA ASP A 563 25.41 -32.84 -2.35
C ASP A 563 26.83 -32.39 -2.77
N VAL A 564 26.96 -31.27 -3.49
CA VAL A 564 28.18 -30.80 -4.12
C VAL A 564 28.99 -29.87 -3.24
N THR A 565 28.37 -29.21 -2.25
CA THR A 565 29.07 -28.28 -1.36
C THR A 565 29.14 -28.81 0.06
N PRO A 566 30.27 -29.42 0.48
CA PRO A 566 30.43 -29.90 1.86
C PRO A 566 30.29 -28.76 2.85
N GLY A 567 29.23 -28.73 3.64
CA GLY A 567 28.98 -27.74 4.69
C GLY A 567 27.72 -26.91 4.53
N PHE A 568 26.96 -26.99 3.46
CA PHE A 568 25.60 -26.51 3.39
C PHE A 568 24.68 -27.54 4.08
N LEU A 569 24.35 -27.24 5.33
CA LEU A 569 23.44 -28.06 6.11
C LEU A 569 22.01 -27.81 5.60
N THR A 570 21.42 -28.91 5.17
CA THR A 570 19.98 -29.01 5.04
C THR A 570 19.40 -29.23 6.41
N SER A 571 18.63 -28.31 6.87
CA SER A 571 17.62 -28.63 7.85
C SER A 571 16.28 -28.58 7.12
N GLU A 572 15.53 -29.68 7.13
CA GLU A 572 14.10 -29.57 6.96
C GLU A 572 13.64 -28.53 7.99
N SER A 573 13.12 -27.35 7.53
CA SER A 573 12.63 -26.40 8.48
C SER A 573 11.36 -26.98 9.08
N GLU A 574 11.36 -27.08 10.38
CA GLU A 574 10.18 -27.45 11.14
C GLU A 574 9.08 -26.41 10.94
N GLU A 575 7.85 -26.85 11.14
CA GLU A 575 6.68 -26.01 11.09
C GLU A 575 6.78 -24.90 12.14
N GLN A 576 6.59 -23.66 11.71
CA GLN A 576 6.58 -22.48 12.56
C GLN A 576 5.14 -22.07 12.80
N ILE A 577 4.73 -21.96 14.05
CA ILE A 577 3.37 -21.57 14.44
C ILE A 577 3.43 -20.28 15.25
N TYR A 578 2.66 -19.30 14.82
CA TYR A 578 2.52 -18.02 15.51
C TYR A 578 1.06 -17.75 15.79
N LEU A 579 0.71 -17.58 17.06
CA LEU A 579 -0.61 -17.15 17.50
C LEU A 579 -0.48 -15.79 18.17
N SER A 580 -1.20 -14.79 17.69
CA SER A 580 -1.17 -13.48 18.32
C SER A 580 -2.54 -12.88 18.58
N GLY A 581 -2.65 -12.08 19.63
CA GLY A 581 -3.82 -11.31 19.98
C GLY A 581 -3.44 -9.88 20.35
N GLN A 582 -4.26 -8.91 19.93
CA GLN A 582 -4.04 -7.49 20.25
C GLN A 582 -5.36 -6.85 20.66
N LEU A 583 -5.38 -6.25 21.85
CA LEU A 583 -6.44 -5.36 22.30
C LEU A 583 -6.02 -3.91 22.02
N ILE A 584 -6.78 -3.24 21.18
CA ILE A 584 -6.60 -1.83 20.86
C ILE A 584 -7.65 -1.03 21.61
N ALA A 585 -7.20 -0.04 22.37
CA ALA A 585 -8.05 0.84 23.15
C ALA A 585 -7.83 2.30 22.75
N ASN A 586 -8.92 3.03 22.54
CA ASN A 586 -8.94 4.46 22.26
C ASN A 586 -9.48 5.20 23.48
N LYS A 587 -8.92 6.37 23.79
CA LYS A 587 -9.34 7.21 24.94
C LYS A 587 -9.19 6.51 26.31
N TRP A 588 -8.08 5.84 26.50
CA TRP A 588 -7.79 5.15 27.75
C TRP A 588 -7.20 6.07 28.80
N ILE A 589 -6.29 6.97 28.38
CA ILE A 589 -5.61 7.93 29.24
C ILE A 589 -6.16 9.35 29.01
N ASN A 590 -6.38 9.71 27.75
CA ASN A 590 -7.01 10.98 27.36
C ASN A 590 -7.91 10.79 26.11
N GLU A 591 -8.61 11.86 25.69
CA GLU A 591 -9.57 11.79 24.57
C GLU A 591 -8.95 11.47 23.18
N ARG A 592 -7.63 11.40 23.06
CA ARG A 592 -6.91 11.27 21.78
C ARG A 592 -5.83 10.19 21.79
N ASP A 593 -5.66 9.46 22.89
CA ASP A 593 -4.67 8.39 22.96
C ASP A 593 -5.13 7.12 22.29
N ILE A 594 -4.18 6.33 21.85
CA ILE A 594 -4.38 4.96 21.37
C ILE A 594 -3.41 4.07 22.14
N SER A 595 -3.94 3.08 22.83
CA SER A 595 -3.19 2.06 23.53
C SER A 595 -3.34 0.72 22.82
N VAL A 596 -2.28 -0.07 22.76
CA VAL A 596 -2.28 -1.42 22.22
C VAL A 596 -1.61 -2.34 23.23
N LEU A 597 -2.32 -3.40 23.62
CA LEU A 597 -1.78 -4.51 24.40
C LEU A 597 -1.76 -5.74 23.50
N GLY A 598 -0.64 -6.41 23.42
CA GLY A 598 -0.44 -7.57 22.56
C GLY A 598 0.12 -8.75 23.31
N VAL A 599 -0.27 -9.94 22.89
CA VAL A 599 0.32 -11.22 23.28
C VAL A 599 0.63 -12.00 22.00
N ARG A 600 1.79 -12.65 21.96
CA ARG A 600 2.19 -13.55 20.88
C ARG A 600 2.81 -14.81 21.46
N LEU A 601 2.36 -15.93 20.97
CA LEU A 601 2.96 -17.25 21.19
C LEU A 601 3.63 -17.65 19.87
N SER A 602 4.90 -17.99 19.94
CA SER A 602 5.69 -18.48 18.81
C SER A 602 6.24 -19.85 19.13
N GLN A 603 6.11 -20.78 18.20
CA GLN A 603 6.76 -22.08 18.25
C GLN A 603 7.47 -22.28 16.91
N THR A 604 8.76 -22.51 16.98
CA THR A 604 9.62 -22.82 15.83
C THR A 604 10.36 -24.13 16.11
N GLY A 605 11.12 -24.63 15.15
CA GLY A 605 11.97 -25.80 15.35
C GLY A 605 13.11 -25.62 16.35
N SER A 606 13.39 -24.42 16.82
CA SER A 606 14.51 -24.14 17.71
C SER A 606 14.11 -23.53 19.05
N TYR A 607 12.90 -22.98 19.16
CA TYR A 607 12.44 -22.36 20.41
C TYR A 607 10.91 -22.22 20.52
N LYS A 608 10.45 -22.01 21.75
CA LYS A 608 9.11 -21.53 22.10
C LYS A 608 9.24 -20.19 22.78
N GLU A 609 8.37 -19.22 22.42
CA GLU A 609 8.42 -17.88 22.95
C GLU A 609 7.03 -17.34 23.28
N LEU A 610 6.91 -16.71 24.44
CA LEU A 610 5.80 -15.83 24.82
C LEU A 610 6.28 -14.39 24.79
N SER A 611 5.70 -13.57 23.93
CA SER A 611 5.93 -12.11 23.88
C SER A 611 4.72 -11.35 24.39
N LEU A 612 4.94 -10.44 25.33
CA LEU A 612 3.95 -9.48 25.83
C LEU A 612 4.36 -8.08 25.37
N THR A 613 3.47 -7.35 24.74
CA THR A 613 3.73 -5.99 24.28
C THR A 613 2.70 -5.02 24.81
N GLY A 614 3.15 -3.83 25.17
CA GLY A 614 2.29 -2.72 25.53
C GLY A 614 2.78 -1.44 24.86
N SER A 615 1.90 -0.69 24.25
CA SER A 615 2.25 0.63 23.72
C SER A 615 1.12 1.62 23.93
N ASN A 616 1.47 2.88 24.15
CA ASN A 616 0.52 3.98 24.22
C ASN A 616 1.05 5.15 23.42
N ARG A 617 0.21 5.71 22.59
CA ARG A 617 0.45 6.94 21.84
C ARG A 617 -0.37 8.06 22.45
N LEU A 618 0.29 8.97 23.14
CA LEU A 618 -0.30 10.03 23.93
C LEU A 618 -0.02 11.42 23.32
N PRO A 619 -0.98 12.03 22.61
CA PRO A 619 -0.86 13.44 22.23
C PRO A 619 -1.14 14.32 23.45
N LEU A 620 -0.10 15.02 23.98
CA LEU A 620 -0.24 15.89 25.15
C LEU A 620 -0.78 17.27 24.81
N ARG A 621 -0.34 17.84 23.69
CA ARG A 621 -0.78 19.15 23.16
C ARG A 621 -0.74 19.08 21.64
N SER A 622 -1.19 20.13 20.96
CA SER A 622 -1.20 20.18 19.49
C SER A 622 0.16 19.89 18.82
N LYS A 623 1.28 20.05 19.55
CA LYS A 623 2.63 19.93 19.01
C LYS A 623 3.42 18.74 19.55
N TRP A 624 3.03 18.16 20.66
CA TRP A 624 3.79 17.11 21.35
C TRP A 624 3.02 15.80 21.34
N LYS A 625 3.70 14.71 20.96
CA LYS A 625 3.21 13.35 21.07
C LYS A 625 4.27 12.51 21.78
N PHE A 626 3.84 11.67 22.71
CA PHE A 626 4.68 10.69 23.39
C PHE A 626 4.21 9.30 22.99
N ASP A 627 5.11 8.47 22.56
CA ASP A 627 4.88 7.07 22.30
C ASP A 627 5.68 6.27 23.33
N THR A 628 5.02 5.60 24.24
CA THR A 628 5.66 4.67 25.19
C THR A 628 5.49 3.25 24.68
N ARG A 629 6.48 2.42 24.90
CA ARG A 629 6.47 1.00 24.55
C ARG A 629 7.13 0.17 25.61
N MET A 630 6.65 -1.04 25.75
CA MET A 630 7.23 -2.07 26.60
C MET A 630 7.05 -3.41 25.92
N ARG A 631 8.11 -4.21 25.92
CA ARG A 631 8.09 -5.60 25.43
C ARG A 631 8.76 -6.50 26.45
N VAL A 632 8.17 -7.64 26.69
CA VAL A 632 8.72 -8.74 27.49
C VAL A 632 8.65 -9.99 26.65
N ASP A 633 9.78 -10.66 26.46
CA ASP A 633 9.85 -11.96 25.80
C ASP A 633 10.38 -13.00 26.79
N LEU A 634 9.70 -14.12 26.82
CA LEU A 634 10.10 -15.32 27.55
C LEU A 634 10.28 -16.42 26.54
N ARG A 635 11.53 -16.81 26.28
CA ARG A 635 11.90 -17.81 25.28
C ARG A 635 12.54 -19.00 25.98
N GLN A 636 12.21 -20.18 25.49
CA GLN A 636 12.84 -21.44 25.81
C GLN A 636 13.36 -22.06 24.54
N ASN A 637 14.67 -22.25 24.44
CA ASN A 637 15.32 -22.91 23.31
C ASN A 637 15.32 -24.43 23.54
N ASP A 638 15.28 -25.20 22.44
CA ASP A 638 15.31 -26.65 22.51
C ASP A 638 16.66 -27.20 23.05
N SER A 639 17.70 -26.35 23.04
CA SER A 639 19.00 -26.62 23.68
C SER A 639 18.95 -26.60 25.20
N GLY A 640 17.81 -26.26 25.84
CA GLY A 640 17.69 -26.11 27.30
C GLY A 640 18.05 -24.70 27.82
N GLU A 641 18.40 -23.78 26.90
CA GLU A 641 18.65 -22.37 27.26
C GLU A 641 17.32 -21.60 27.38
N ASP A 642 17.17 -20.86 28.45
CA ASP A 642 16.08 -19.89 28.67
C ASP A 642 16.57 -18.48 28.40
N LEU A 643 15.73 -17.65 27.80
CA LEU A 643 16.00 -16.23 27.58
C LEU A 643 14.84 -15.39 28.06
N THR A 644 15.11 -14.44 28.93
CA THR A 644 14.17 -13.36 29.29
C THR A 644 14.68 -12.05 28.75
N ARG A 645 13.86 -11.37 27.95
CA ARG A 645 14.17 -10.03 27.41
C ARG A 645 13.12 -9.04 27.89
N PHE A 646 13.57 -7.87 28.37
CA PHE A 646 12.70 -6.75 28.75
C PHE A 646 13.17 -5.49 28.05
N ARG A 647 12.27 -4.82 27.31
CA ARG A 647 12.59 -3.66 26.46
C ARG A 647 11.56 -2.53 26.60
N PRO A 648 11.74 -1.62 27.55
CA PRO A 648 11.00 -0.36 27.60
C PRO A 648 11.63 0.70 26.70
N SER A 649 10.81 1.51 26.04
CA SER A 649 11.26 2.72 25.34
C SER A 649 10.24 3.84 25.38
N VAL A 650 10.72 5.07 25.24
CA VAL A 650 9.91 6.27 25.15
C VAL A 650 10.39 7.09 23.96
N ARG A 651 9.45 7.48 23.10
CA ARG A 651 9.69 8.33 21.96
C ARG A 651 8.94 9.64 22.10
N TRP A 652 9.63 10.74 21.86
CA TRP A 652 9.09 12.09 21.80
C TRP A 652 9.01 12.57 20.38
N ASN A 653 7.86 13.08 19.98
CA ASN A 653 7.64 13.68 18.68
C ASN A 653 7.23 15.14 18.89
N PHE A 654 7.96 16.07 18.30
CA PHE A 654 7.68 17.50 18.35
C PHE A 654 7.40 18.05 16.96
N HIS A 655 6.19 18.55 16.75
CA HIS A 655 5.75 19.21 15.51
C HIS A 655 5.91 20.72 15.67
N GLN A 656 7.05 21.27 15.27
CA GLN A 656 7.27 22.72 15.35
C GLN A 656 6.23 23.47 14.53
N ASN A 657 6.00 23.02 13.30
CA ASN A 657 5.00 23.52 12.36
C ASN A 657 4.64 22.40 11.36
N GLN A 658 3.89 22.73 10.31
CA GLN A 658 3.51 21.77 9.27
C GLN A 658 4.68 21.27 8.41
N THR A 659 5.88 21.84 8.50
CA THR A 659 7.03 21.48 7.68
C THR A 659 8.16 20.82 8.47
N MET A 660 8.30 21.11 9.77
CA MET A 660 9.40 20.62 10.61
C MET A 660 8.91 19.73 11.73
N TYR A 661 9.49 18.55 11.81
CA TYR A 661 9.22 17.52 12.81
C TYR A 661 10.53 17.09 13.43
N TYR A 662 10.55 16.93 14.74
CA TYR A 662 11.68 16.39 15.49
C TYR A 662 11.24 15.16 16.25
N GLU A 663 12.14 14.20 16.34
CA GLU A 663 11.91 12.92 17.00
C GLU A 663 13.12 12.58 17.88
N ALA A 664 12.85 12.10 19.09
CA ALA A 664 13.85 11.54 19.98
C ALA A 664 13.29 10.28 20.61
N GLU A 665 14.06 9.21 20.66
CA GLU A 665 13.71 7.97 21.35
C GLU A 665 14.85 7.56 22.27
N LEU A 666 14.50 7.07 23.44
CA LEU A 666 15.41 6.47 24.41
C LEU A 666 14.80 5.16 24.89
N GLY A 667 15.60 4.11 24.90
CA GLY A 667 15.18 2.81 25.42
C GLY A 667 16.32 2.05 26.04
N VAL A 668 15.95 1.06 26.81
CA VAL A 668 16.86 0.11 27.44
C VAL A 668 16.36 -1.29 27.11
N GLU A 669 17.29 -2.22 26.99
CA GLU A 669 16.99 -3.61 26.72
C GLU A 669 17.86 -4.46 27.66
N TRP A 670 17.23 -5.34 28.44
CA TRP A 670 17.89 -6.30 29.29
C TRP A 670 17.67 -7.69 28.75
N TRP A 671 18.76 -8.43 28.62
CA TRP A 671 18.78 -9.82 28.22
C TRP A 671 19.32 -10.65 29.36
N ARG A 672 18.56 -11.60 29.84
CA ARG A 672 18.95 -12.53 30.89
C ARG A 672 18.84 -13.94 30.35
N TYR A 673 19.95 -14.64 30.42
CA TYR A 673 20.06 -16.03 30.04
C TYR A 673 19.96 -16.91 31.27
N GLY A 674 19.35 -18.10 31.13
CA GLY A 674 19.15 -19.09 32.17
C GLY A 674 19.12 -20.51 31.58
N GLY A 675 18.80 -21.50 32.42
CA GLY A 675 18.85 -22.89 32.01
C GLY A 675 20.28 -23.35 31.75
N ASP A 676 20.50 -24.10 30.66
CA ASP A 676 21.81 -24.60 30.26
C ASP A 676 22.64 -23.60 29.44
N SER A 677 22.33 -22.30 29.53
CA SER A 677 23.02 -21.26 28.76
C SER A 677 24.43 -20.98 29.30
N ASN A 678 25.38 -20.81 28.37
CA ASN A 678 26.72 -20.27 28.65
C ASN A 678 26.83 -18.79 28.17
N ASN A 679 25.75 -18.20 27.71
CA ASN A 679 25.75 -16.81 27.23
C ASN A 679 25.71 -15.86 28.44
N PRO A 680 26.52 -14.79 28.44
CA PRO A 680 26.48 -13.77 29.50
C PRO A 680 25.22 -12.91 29.37
N ASP A 681 24.69 -12.48 30.52
CA ASP A 681 23.67 -11.44 30.54
C ASP A 681 24.19 -10.14 29.94
N PHE A 682 23.33 -9.40 29.27
CA PHE A 682 23.72 -8.08 28.80
C PHE A 682 22.60 -7.05 28.89
N GLN A 683 23.01 -5.81 28.98
CA GLN A 683 22.15 -4.65 28.91
C GLN A 683 22.52 -3.81 27.70
N ARG A 684 21.52 -3.34 26.97
CA ARG A 684 21.69 -2.41 25.87
C ARG A 684 20.95 -1.12 26.15
N ILE A 685 21.62 0.00 25.98
CA ILE A 685 21.00 1.32 25.99
C ILE A 685 21.02 1.85 24.55
N PHE A 686 19.88 2.29 24.05
CA PHE A 686 19.81 2.87 22.72
C PHE A 686 19.12 4.24 22.73
N ALA A 687 19.58 5.12 21.85
CA ALA A 687 19.01 6.45 21.65
C ALA A 687 18.93 6.76 20.15
N ASN A 688 17.81 7.33 19.73
CA ASN A 688 17.61 7.78 18.36
C ASN A 688 17.24 9.26 18.39
N LEU A 689 17.86 10.06 17.52
CA LEU A 689 17.55 11.47 17.36
C LEU A 689 17.35 11.76 15.87
N GLY A 690 16.31 12.49 15.53
CA GLY A 690 16.11 12.83 14.14
C GLY A 690 15.23 14.05 13.91
N TYR A 691 15.28 14.51 12.67
CA TYR A 691 14.34 15.50 12.20
C TYR A 691 13.87 15.17 10.78
N ARG A 692 12.72 15.70 10.43
CA ARG A 692 12.17 15.65 9.09
C ARG A 692 11.70 17.04 8.67
N TRP A 693 12.18 17.46 7.51
CA TRP A 693 11.73 18.66 6.82
C TRP A 693 10.88 18.29 5.61
N ASN A 694 9.63 18.74 5.61
CA ASN A 694 8.69 18.59 4.49
C ASN A 694 8.61 19.91 3.71
N PHE A 695 8.68 19.87 2.40
CA PHE A 695 8.64 21.04 1.52
C PHE A 695 7.56 20.94 0.43
#